data_1e8844af9032560e86256b4827f26183
#
_entry.id   1e8844af9032560e86256b4827f26183
#
_cell.length_a   1.000
_cell.length_b   1.000
_cell.length_c   1.000
_cell.angle_alpha   90.00
_cell.angle_beta   90.00
_cell.angle_gamma   90.00
#
_symmetry.space_group_name_H-M   'P 1'
#
loop_
_entity.id
_entity.type
_entity.pdbx_description
1 polymer ?
#
loop_
_entity_poly.entity_id
_entity_poly.type
_entity_poly.pdbx_seq_one_letter_code
_entity_poly.pdbx_strand_id
1 'polypeptide(L)'
;MGCGVSKSNQFHKHSRKAVTTIRAAVLIQRWYRQYVARTEMRRRYTWHIFQSIEYSGEQAQIKLYNFLGYLMDNFTPSSTERNLISHIFRENDVCWDTEWERYFCYKNIEVPEVYSGPHLTFPLTVEQAVGLLEAFRNKKQLHSRYVLELLLETWKLLRLLPNINRISTCQSKEVTICGDLHGQLEDLLLIFYKNGTPSLEKPYLFNGDFVDRGKDSIEILLILFSFMLVYPCDVYLNRGNHEDHIINLRYGFTKEVLTKYKIHGKRILKLLQKIFSWLPLASVIDQKVLVLHGGISDSTDLGVLAKANRHNYVSALRPPKRRNHSPAAMSIDIDMDNELWSASKILQRRASFTYPEPLGPRDCFHNRSLQDFSTRIKANMENELDSSKKKENILAAALNRSQHEILSKSTDSVSSDTTKDEWRQILDVLWSDPMNQDGCTPNEVRGGGCYWGPDITEDFLNRNNMQLIIRSHECKQEGYEFCHNRKVLTLFSASNYYDVGSNRGAYVKLGPDLVPYVIQYQASSMTRELTARQSVGRTERSALKVLREQLFAHKSDLLCAFKKFDSKNTGLVSLNDWASAVESVMHLNLPWRTLRCQLVACKTADGTIDYCDWFNELAIKGPNTDHIDQSLLETLYRHRSTLETIFRIVDTDNSGFISMEDFRQTWKLLSVYLKMEITDEDICNLAVTIDSNQDGSIDIDEFMEAFRLTDKKSRLERGRSMFMGTASDLTKLEDDPSV
;
A
#
# COMPACT_ATOMS: atom_id res chain seq x y z
N MET A 1 4.84 32.04 -83.50
CA MET A 1 4.25 32.45 -82.22
C MET A 1 3.58 31.19 -81.58
N GLY A 2 4.18 30.56 -80.63
CA GLY A 2 3.62 29.39 -80.00
C GLY A 2 4.54 28.73 -78.98
N CYS A 3 5.04 29.47 -77.97
CA CYS A 3 5.86 28.92 -76.87
C CYS A 3 5.67 29.61 -75.53
N GLY A 4 4.44 30.08 -75.20
CA GLY A 4 4.21 30.81 -73.97
C GLY A 4 3.21 30.16 -72.96
N VAL A 5 2.41 29.17 -73.36
CA VAL A 5 1.28 28.72 -72.55
C VAL A 5 1.58 27.46 -71.72
N SER A 6 2.58 26.66 -72.06
CA SER A 6 2.82 25.40 -71.34
C SER A 6 3.58 25.54 -70.01
N LYS A 7 4.39 26.58 -69.81
CA LYS A 7 5.16 26.77 -68.56
C LYS A 7 4.28 27.32 -67.42
N SER A 8 3.29 28.17 -67.69
CA SER A 8 2.40 28.70 -66.64
C SER A 8 1.46 27.64 -66.03
N ASN A 9 0.99 26.73 -66.83
CA ASN A 9 0.13 25.64 -66.36
C ASN A 9 0.86 24.57 -65.51
N GLN A 10 2.14 24.37 -65.75
CA GLN A 10 2.96 23.50 -64.88
C GLN A 10 3.25 24.14 -63.53
N PHE A 11 3.57 25.45 -63.49
CA PHE A 11 3.79 26.19 -62.24
C PHE A 11 2.52 26.22 -61.38
N HIS A 12 1.35 26.46 -61.96
CA HIS A 12 0.07 26.44 -61.25
C HIS A 12 -0.32 25.01 -60.74
N LYS A 13 -0.01 23.97 -61.49
CA LYS A 13 -0.21 22.56 -61.03
C LYS A 13 0.74 22.20 -59.86
N HIS A 14 2.01 22.64 -59.89
CA HIS A 14 2.96 22.38 -58.80
C HIS A 14 2.61 23.17 -57.54
N SER A 15 2.19 24.42 -57.67
CA SER A 15 1.73 25.24 -56.55
C SER A 15 0.47 24.66 -55.89
N ARG A 16 -0.55 24.20 -56.69
CA ARG A 16 -1.74 23.56 -56.14
C ARG A 16 -1.40 22.24 -55.42
N LYS A 17 -0.50 21.41 -55.95
CA LYS A 17 -0.04 20.20 -55.30
C LYS A 17 0.67 20.50 -53.97
N ALA A 18 1.53 21.49 -53.92
CA ALA A 18 2.22 21.91 -52.69
C ALA A 18 1.23 22.37 -51.60
N VAL A 19 0.24 23.20 -51.98
CA VAL A 19 -0.80 23.66 -51.04
C VAL A 19 -1.66 22.49 -50.53
N THR A 20 -2.01 21.52 -51.38
CA THR A 20 -2.76 20.34 -50.96
C THR A 20 -1.96 19.46 -50.04
N THR A 21 -0.65 19.28 -50.29
CA THR A 21 0.27 18.52 -49.41
C THR A 21 0.43 19.18 -48.03
N ILE A 22 0.58 20.51 -48.00
CA ILE A 22 0.66 21.26 -46.74
C ILE A 22 -0.65 21.14 -45.95
N ARG A 23 -1.83 21.27 -46.60
CA ARG A 23 -3.13 21.09 -45.95
C ARG A 23 -3.30 19.69 -45.38
N ALA A 24 -2.92 18.65 -46.15
CA ALA A 24 -2.95 17.26 -45.67
C ALA A 24 -2.04 17.04 -44.50
N ALA A 25 -0.81 17.58 -44.52
CA ALA A 25 0.14 17.49 -43.39
C ALA A 25 -0.42 18.17 -42.14
N VAL A 26 -1.03 19.36 -42.28
CA VAL A 26 -1.66 20.07 -41.15
C VAL A 26 -2.84 19.28 -40.57
N LEU A 27 -3.68 18.68 -41.43
CA LEU A 27 -4.79 17.83 -40.98
C LEU A 27 -4.31 16.60 -40.23
N ILE A 28 -3.29 15.89 -40.75
CA ILE A 28 -2.67 14.74 -40.09
C ILE A 28 -2.06 15.14 -38.75
N GLN A 29 -1.32 16.24 -38.69
CA GLN A 29 -0.73 16.73 -37.43
C GLN A 29 -1.82 17.11 -36.42
N ARG A 30 -2.90 17.78 -36.86
CA ARG A 30 -4.03 18.14 -36.00
C ARG A 30 -4.72 16.89 -35.46
N TRP A 31 -5.02 15.93 -36.33
CA TRP A 31 -5.59 14.65 -35.94
C TRP A 31 -4.70 13.91 -34.94
N TYR A 32 -3.39 13.80 -35.23
CA TYR A 32 -2.43 13.16 -34.34
C TYR A 32 -2.35 13.81 -32.96
N ARG A 33 -2.28 15.14 -32.92
CA ARG A 33 -2.28 15.89 -31.65
C ARG A 33 -3.57 15.68 -30.86
N GLN A 34 -4.72 15.67 -31.52
CA GLN A 34 -6.00 15.37 -30.88
C GLN A 34 -6.05 13.92 -30.36
N TYR A 35 -5.55 12.98 -31.13
CA TYR A 35 -5.46 11.59 -30.73
C TYR A 35 -4.59 11.42 -29.47
N VAL A 36 -3.40 12.00 -29.46
CA VAL A 36 -2.49 11.95 -28.30
C VAL A 36 -3.14 12.60 -27.08
N ALA A 37 -3.74 13.79 -27.24
CA ALA A 37 -4.39 14.50 -26.13
C ALA A 37 -5.56 13.69 -25.53
N ARG A 38 -6.42 13.06 -26.38
CA ARG A 38 -7.51 12.21 -25.88
C ARG A 38 -7.00 10.97 -25.18
N THR A 39 -5.97 10.33 -25.69
CA THR A 39 -5.37 9.15 -25.07
C THR A 39 -4.76 9.49 -23.72
N GLU A 40 -4.06 10.62 -23.63
CA GLU A 40 -3.49 11.10 -22.37
C GLU A 40 -4.55 11.51 -21.35
N MET A 41 -5.63 12.16 -21.78
CA MET A 41 -6.76 12.44 -20.90
C MET A 41 -7.36 11.16 -20.32
N ARG A 42 -7.61 10.14 -21.17
CA ARG A 42 -8.13 8.84 -20.70
C ARG A 42 -7.20 8.19 -19.69
N ARG A 43 -5.90 8.21 -19.95
CA ARG A 43 -4.89 7.70 -19.04
C ARG A 43 -4.95 8.39 -17.68
N ARG A 44 -5.08 9.73 -17.66
CA ARG A 44 -5.15 10.52 -16.42
C ARG A 44 -6.41 10.27 -15.62
N TYR A 45 -7.60 10.20 -16.24
CA TYR A 45 -8.77 9.90 -15.42
C TYR A 45 -8.77 8.44 -14.94
N THR A 46 -8.33 7.49 -15.74
CA THR A 46 -8.19 6.11 -15.32
C THR A 46 -7.31 6.01 -14.07
N TRP A 47 -6.18 6.70 -14.09
CA TRP A 47 -5.29 6.82 -12.95
C TRP A 47 -5.99 7.40 -11.73
N HIS A 48 -6.66 8.53 -11.90
CA HIS A 48 -7.36 9.22 -10.83
C HIS A 48 -8.48 8.38 -10.21
N ILE A 49 -9.22 7.60 -11.02
CA ILE A 49 -10.22 6.65 -10.53
C ILE A 49 -9.58 5.61 -9.59
N PHE A 50 -8.50 4.97 -9.99
CA PHE A 50 -7.82 3.98 -9.16
C PHE A 50 -7.33 4.59 -7.85
N GLN A 51 -6.65 5.72 -7.91
CA GLN A 51 -6.10 6.41 -6.75
C GLN A 51 -7.19 6.85 -5.76
N SER A 52 -8.29 7.43 -6.25
CA SER A 52 -9.41 7.86 -5.39
C SER A 52 -10.07 6.68 -4.68
N ILE A 53 -10.24 5.54 -5.38
CA ILE A 53 -10.83 4.34 -4.79
C ILE A 53 -9.87 3.71 -3.76
N GLU A 54 -8.59 3.68 -4.03
CA GLU A 54 -7.59 3.17 -3.09
C GLU A 54 -7.61 3.97 -1.77
N TYR A 55 -7.54 5.28 -1.85
CA TYR A 55 -7.56 6.15 -0.68
C TYR A 55 -8.86 6.03 0.13
N SER A 56 -10.00 5.94 -0.55
CA SER A 56 -11.29 5.67 0.11
C SER A 56 -11.28 4.33 0.85
N GLY A 57 -10.68 3.32 0.26
CA GLY A 57 -10.51 1.99 0.87
C GLY A 57 -9.61 2.02 2.10
N GLU A 58 -8.53 2.78 2.09
CA GLU A 58 -7.62 2.93 3.24
C GLU A 58 -8.31 3.55 4.44
N GLN A 59 -9.10 4.61 4.26
CA GLN A 59 -9.89 5.20 5.34
C GLN A 59 -10.84 4.19 6.01
N ALA A 60 -11.52 3.36 5.22
CA ALA A 60 -12.43 2.35 5.76
C ALA A 60 -11.70 1.35 6.66
N GLN A 61 -10.48 0.98 6.30
CA GLN A 61 -9.67 0.04 7.07
C GLN A 61 -9.18 0.61 8.40
N ILE A 62 -8.81 1.85 8.40
CA ILE A 62 -8.37 2.51 9.62
C ILE A 62 -9.51 2.58 10.64
N LYS A 63 -10.73 2.86 10.17
CA LYS A 63 -11.93 2.81 11.01
C LYS A 63 -12.15 1.43 11.61
N LEU A 64 -12.05 0.38 10.79
CA LEU A 64 -12.14 -1.01 11.28
C LEU A 64 -11.08 -1.32 12.33
N TYR A 65 -9.83 -0.98 12.03
CA TYR A 65 -8.73 -1.25 12.91
C TYR A 65 -8.88 -0.55 14.27
N ASN A 66 -9.30 0.70 14.27
CA ASN A 66 -9.59 1.45 15.50
C ASN A 66 -10.71 0.80 16.31
N PHE A 67 -11.75 0.32 15.64
CA PHE A 67 -12.84 -0.39 16.29
C PHE A 67 -12.36 -1.69 16.94
N LEU A 68 -11.61 -2.52 16.23
CA LEU A 68 -11.04 -3.75 16.78
C LEU A 68 -10.10 -3.47 17.96
N GLY A 69 -9.26 -2.43 17.85
CA GLY A 69 -8.40 -1.98 18.95
C GLY A 69 -9.18 -1.51 20.17
N TYR A 70 -10.28 -0.78 19.95
CA TYR A 70 -11.18 -0.37 21.02
C TYR A 70 -11.80 -1.57 21.75
N LEU A 71 -12.26 -2.59 21.00
CA LEU A 71 -12.79 -3.82 21.60
C LEU A 71 -11.75 -4.49 22.48
N MET A 72 -10.50 -4.60 22.01
CA MET A 72 -9.41 -5.19 22.79
C MET A 72 -9.11 -4.45 24.09
N ASP A 73 -9.22 -3.12 24.07
CA ASP A 73 -8.86 -2.30 25.23
C ASP A 73 -10.00 -2.20 26.27
N ASN A 74 -11.26 -2.35 25.86
CA ASN A 74 -12.42 -2.07 26.71
C ASN A 74 -13.21 -3.33 27.12
N PHE A 75 -13.02 -4.48 26.48
CA PHE A 75 -13.69 -5.72 26.88
C PHE A 75 -12.85 -6.51 27.90
N THR A 76 -13.54 -7.25 28.76
CA THR A 76 -12.89 -8.10 29.77
C THR A 76 -12.11 -9.24 29.10
N PRO A 77 -11.03 -9.76 29.72
CA PRO A 77 -10.28 -10.90 29.17
C PRO A 77 -11.10 -12.16 28.90
N SER A 78 -12.26 -12.28 29.58
CA SER A 78 -13.18 -13.42 29.44
C SER A 78 -14.28 -13.22 28.40
N SER A 79 -14.38 -12.04 27.76
CA SER A 79 -15.40 -11.82 26.74
C SER A 79 -15.09 -12.61 25.46
N THR A 80 -16.13 -13.12 24.83
CA THR A 80 -16.03 -13.88 23.58
C THR A 80 -15.44 -13.04 22.46
N GLU A 81 -15.88 -11.80 22.35
CA GLU A 81 -15.43 -10.83 21.35
C GLU A 81 -13.93 -10.53 21.48
N ARG A 82 -13.45 -10.37 22.71
CA ARG A 82 -12.01 -10.17 22.95
C ARG A 82 -11.21 -11.41 22.60
N ASN A 83 -11.71 -12.59 22.94
CA ASN A 83 -11.03 -13.86 22.62
C ASN A 83 -10.93 -14.06 21.10
N LEU A 84 -12.01 -13.75 20.37
CA LEU A 84 -12.09 -13.87 18.92
C LEU A 84 -11.01 -13.04 18.20
N ILE A 85 -10.69 -11.84 18.70
CA ILE A 85 -9.74 -10.91 18.06
C ILE A 85 -8.38 -10.85 18.77
N SER A 86 -8.24 -11.48 19.91
CA SER A 86 -7.03 -11.38 20.77
C SER A 86 -5.75 -11.82 20.05
N HIS A 87 -5.84 -12.78 19.14
CA HIS A 87 -4.67 -13.30 18.43
C HIS A 87 -4.05 -12.28 17.46
N ILE A 88 -4.82 -11.27 17.01
CA ILE A 88 -4.29 -10.20 16.17
C ILE A 88 -3.46 -9.21 17.01
N PHE A 89 -3.98 -8.92 18.21
CA PHE A 89 -3.43 -7.90 19.10
C PHE A 89 -2.56 -8.45 20.21
N ARG A 90 -2.37 -9.77 20.26
CA ARG A 90 -1.40 -10.35 21.21
C ARG A 90 -0.04 -9.77 20.88
N GLU A 91 0.34 -8.79 21.69
CA GLU A 91 1.74 -8.44 21.82
C GLU A 91 2.46 -9.72 22.23
N ASN A 92 3.50 -10.07 21.48
CA ASN A 92 4.30 -11.23 21.84
C ASN A 92 4.76 -11.06 23.28
N ASP A 93 4.36 -11.98 24.17
CA ASP A 93 4.97 -12.11 25.47
C ASP A 93 6.47 -12.06 25.25
N VAL A 94 7.17 -11.32 26.12
CA VAL A 94 8.62 -11.17 26.06
C VAL A 94 9.22 -12.55 26.29
N CYS A 95 9.35 -13.33 25.22
CA CYS A 95 10.13 -14.55 25.27
C CYS A 95 11.61 -14.17 25.35
N TRP A 96 12.32 -14.76 26.26
CA TRP A 96 13.78 -14.62 26.35
C TRP A 96 14.42 -15.17 25.06
N ASP A 97 15.55 -14.63 24.63
CA ASP A 97 16.21 -15.02 23.38
C ASP A 97 16.36 -16.54 23.20
N THR A 98 16.62 -17.27 24.29
CA THR A 98 16.72 -18.74 24.30
C THR A 98 15.39 -19.47 24.02
N GLU A 99 14.24 -18.89 24.43
CA GLU A 99 12.92 -19.45 24.13
C GLU A 99 12.54 -19.21 22.65
N TRP A 100 12.95 -18.07 22.11
CA TRP A 100 12.77 -17.77 20.68
C TRP A 100 13.52 -18.75 19.80
N GLU A 101 14.78 -19.05 20.10
CA GLU A 101 15.56 -20.04 19.36
C GLU A 101 14.92 -21.45 19.44
N ARG A 102 14.39 -21.80 20.62
CA ARG A 102 13.69 -23.10 20.81
C ARG A 102 12.37 -23.13 20.01
N TYR A 103 11.58 -22.07 20.05
CA TYR A 103 10.29 -22.00 19.35
C TYR A 103 10.47 -22.00 17.82
N PHE A 104 11.48 -21.33 17.30
CA PHE A 104 11.78 -21.26 15.88
C PHE A 104 12.81 -22.30 15.42
N CYS A 105 13.06 -23.35 16.23
CA CYS A 105 14.02 -24.39 15.87
C CYS A 105 13.69 -25.02 14.52
N TYR A 106 14.47 -24.72 13.51
CA TYR A 106 14.33 -25.24 12.14
C TYR A 106 14.99 -26.62 11.96
N LYS A 107 15.93 -27.00 12.86
CA LYS A 107 16.73 -28.22 12.75
C LYS A 107 15.89 -29.50 12.76
N ASN A 108 14.73 -29.47 13.39
CA ASN A 108 13.80 -30.59 13.49
C ASN A 108 12.89 -30.73 12.26
N ILE A 109 13.01 -29.83 11.28
CA ILE A 109 12.23 -29.90 10.04
C ILE A 109 13.05 -30.63 9.01
N GLU A 110 12.62 -31.84 8.68
CA GLU A 110 13.29 -32.69 7.68
C GLU A 110 13.01 -32.15 6.28
N VAL A 111 14.06 -32.14 5.43
CA VAL A 111 13.93 -31.81 4.01
C VAL A 111 13.72 -33.12 3.27
N PRO A 112 12.57 -33.31 2.58
CA PRO A 112 12.31 -34.56 1.86
C PRO A 112 13.34 -34.81 0.75
N GLU A 113 13.70 -36.06 0.50
CA GLU A 113 14.65 -36.44 -0.58
C GLU A 113 14.16 -36.01 -1.97
N VAL A 114 12.84 -35.96 -2.17
CA VAL A 114 12.22 -35.49 -3.43
C VAL A 114 12.24 -33.96 -3.60
N TYR A 115 12.76 -33.22 -2.60
CA TYR A 115 12.85 -31.76 -2.71
C TYR A 115 13.86 -31.35 -3.77
N SER A 116 13.40 -30.64 -4.81
CA SER A 116 14.20 -30.20 -5.94
C SER A 116 14.51 -28.71 -5.94
N GLY A 117 14.19 -28.00 -4.84
CA GLY A 117 14.46 -26.58 -4.65
C GLY A 117 15.89 -26.31 -4.19
N PRO A 118 16.24 -25.04 -3.96
CA PRO A 118 17.59 -24.66 -3.53
C PRO A 118 17.88 -25.13 -2.09
N HIS A 119 19.11 -25.55 -1.87
CA HIS A 119 19.66 -25.87 -0.54
C HIS A 119 20.55 -24.72 -0.08
N LEU A 120 20.36 -24.27 1.16
CA LEU A 120 21.15 -23.19 1.75
C LEU A 120 22.05 -23.73 2.86
N THR A 121 23.23 -23.14 2.97
CA THR A 121 24.17 -23.34 4.07
C THR A 121 24.58 -21.98 4.63
N PHE A 122 24.82 -21.90 5.93
CA PHE A 122 25.18 -20.63 6.57
C PHE A 122 26.61 -20.69 7.12
N PRO A 123 27.41 -19.62 6.93
CA PRO A 123 27.07 -18.34 6.29
C PRO A 123 26.77 -18.49 4.80
N LEU A 124 25.79 -17.68 4.30
CA LEU A 124 25.40 -17.70 2.89
C LEU A 124 26.52 -17.25 1.97
N THR A 125 26.59 -17.87 0.79
CA THR A 125 27.49 -17.44 -0.28
C THR A 125 26.75 -16.64 -1.36
N VAL A 126 27.49 -15.92 -2.19
CA VAL A 126 26.95 -15.15 -3.33
C VAL A 126 26.22 -16.08 -4.30
N GLU A 127 26.81 -17.26 -4.58
CA GLU A 127 26.25 -18.25 -5.49
C GLU A 127 24.89 -18.76 -5.00
N GLN A 128 24.73 -18.93 -3.69
CA GLN A 128 23.45 -19.34 -3.08
C GLN A 128 22.40 -18.23 -3.18
N ALA A 129 22.77 -16.96 -2.94
CA ALA A 129 21.86 -15.83 -3.10
C ALA A 129 21.41 -15.67 -4.56
N VAL A 130 22.31 -15.79 -5.51
CA VAL A 130 21.98 -15.79 -6.96
C VAL A 130 21.17 -17.02 -7.34
N GLY A 131 21.47 -18.18 -6.77
CA GLY A 131 20.71 -19.41 -6.99
C GLY A 131 19.25 -19.31 -6.54
N LEU A 132 18.96 -18.54 -5.47
CA LEU A 132 17.60 -18.22 -5.06
C LEU A 132 16.83 -17.41 -6.10
N LEU A 133 17.48 -16.41 -6.72
CA LEU A 133 16.88 -15.65 -7.82
C LEU A 133 16.40 -16.56 -8.95
N GLU A 134 17.28 -17.47 -9.40
CA GLU A 134 16.94 -18.39 -10.48
C GLU A 134 15.86 -19.41 -10.07
N ALA A 135 15.90 -19.88 -8.82
CA ALA A 135 14.88 -20.78 -8.30
C ALA A 135 13.50 -20.12 -8.28
N PHE A 136 13.40 -18.90 -7.78
CA PHE A 136 12.12 -18.17 -7.72
C PHE A 136 11.63 -17.71 -9.09
N ARG A 137 12.53 -17.34 -10.00
CA ARG A 137 12.19 -17.11 -11.41
C ARG A 137 11.55 -18.34 -12.05
N ASN A 138 12.04 -19.53 -11.71
CA ASN A 138 11.50 -20.81 -12.18
C ASN A 138 10.35 -21.34 -11.31
N LYS A 139 9.75 -20.48 -10.43
CA LYS A 139 8.64 -20.79 -9.54
C LYS A 139 8.91 -21.96 -8.59
N LYS A 140 10.16 -22.22 -8.24
CA LYS A 140 10.55 -23.17 -7.20
C LYS A 140 10.42 -22.52 -5.84
N GLN A 141 9.84 -23.22 -4.87
CA GLN A 141 9.66 -22.74 -3.50
C GLN A 141 10.87 -23.16 -2.63
N LEU A 142 11.34 -22.24 -1.75
CA LEU A 142 12.32 -22.56 -0.73
C LEU A 142 11.67 -23.37 0.39
N HIS A 143 12.32 -24.45 0.85
CA HIS A 143 11.78 -25.29 1.91
C HIS A 143 11.69 -24.54 3.26
N SER A 144 10.67 -24.80 4.06
CA SER A 144 10.39 -24.11 5.34
C SER A 144 11.57 -24.12 6.31
N ARG A 145 12.38 -25.17 6.32
CA ARG A 145 13.61 -25.26 7.11
C ARG A 145 14.57 -24.12 6.77
N TYR A 146 14.87 -23.95 5.49
CA TYR A 146 15.81 -22.91 5.02
C TYR A 146 15.20 -21.50 5.16
N VAL A 147 13.89 -21.37 4.99
CA VAL A 147 13.20 -20.08 5.25
C VAL A 147 13.39 -19.66 6.70
N LEU A 148 13.12 -20.53 7.67
CA LEU A 148 13.25 -20.20 9.08
C LEU A 148 14.72 -19.92 9.46
N GLU A 149 15.67 -20.68 8.92
CA GLU A 149 17.09 -20.45 9.15
C GLU A 149 17.54 -19.09 8.63
N LEU A 150 17.18 -18.77 7.36
CA LEU A 150 17.50 -17.48 6.74
C LEU A 150 16.87 -16.31 7.51
N LEU A 151 15.63 -16.42 7.92
CA LEU A 151 14.94 -15.40 8.70
C LEU A 151 15.58 -15.19 10.08
N LEU A 152 16.03 -16.26 10.75
CA LEU A 152 16.71 -16.13 12.04
C LEU A 152 18.08 -15.44 11.90
N GLU A 153 18.87 -15.79 10.88
CA GLU A 153 20.13 -15.11 10.61
C GLU A 153 19.91 -13.63 10.25
N THR A 154 18.87 -13.34 9.45
CA THR A 154 18.44 -11.97 9.15
C THR A 154 18.06 -11.19 10.41
N TRP A 155 17.27 -11.78 11.29
CA TRP A 155 16.90 -11.15 12.57
C TRP A 155 18.11 -10.83 13.43
N LYS A 156 19.09 -11.74 13.53
CA LYS A 156 20.35 -11.50 14.25
C LYS A 156 21.11 -10.30 13.67
N LEU A 157 21.21 -10.22 12.35
CA LEU A 157 21.88 -9.09 11.69
C LEU A 157 21.15 -7.76 11.93
N LEU A 158 19.82 -7.72 11.75
CA LEU A 158 19.03 -6.49 11.90
C LEU A 158 19.09 -5.91 13.30
N ARG A 159 19.26 -6.73 14.34
CA ARG A 159 19.44 -6.27 15.72
C ARG A 159 20.73 -5.47 15.94
N LEU A 160 21.71 -5.64 15.05
CA LEU A 160 22.99 -4.92 15.11
C LEU A 160 22.98 -3.62 14.33
N LEU A 161 22.00 -3.44 13.42
CA LEU A 161 21.91 -2.28 12.57
C LEU A 161 21.30 -1.07 13.30
N PRO A 162 21.77 0.16 12.98
CA PRO A 162 21.22 1.39 13.54
C PRO A 162 19.80 1.64 12.99
N ASN A 163 19.08 2.57 13.64
CA ASN A 163 17.77 3.02 13.15
C ASN A 163 17.87 3.82 11.84
N ILE A 164 18.97 4.52 11.63
CA ILE A 164 19.27 5.30 10.45
C ILE A 164 20.59 4.81 9.87
N ASN A 165 20.54 4.20 8.68
CA ASN A 165 21.73 3.78 7.96
C ASN A 165 22.51 5.01 7.47
N ARG A 166 23.83 4.90 7.42
CA ARG A 166 24.71 5.91 6.80
C ARG A 166 25.44 5.28 5.64
N ILE A 167 25.26 5.83 4.46
CA ILE A 167 25.75 5.31 3.20
C ILE A 167 26.70 6.35 2.58
N SER A 168 27.84 5.90 2.05
CA SER A 168 28.76 6.77 1.33
C SER A 168 28.92 6.33 -0.11
N THR A 169 28.84 7.27 -1.04
CA THR A 169 29.08 7.01 -2.47
C THR A 169 30.57 7.00 -2.83
N CYS A 170 31.44 7.46 -1.93
CA CYS A 170 32.88 7.58 -2.20
C CYS A 170 33.58 6.25 -2.51
N GLN A 171 33.06 5.13 -2.01
CA GLN A 171 33.66 3.81 -2.21
C GLN A 171 33.12 3.09 -3.45
N SER A 172 31.82 3.20 -3.71
CA SER A 172 31.09 2.45 -4.74
C SER A 172 30.80 3.23 -6.01
N LYS A 173 31.07 4.52 -6.03
CA LYS A 173 30.76 5.47 -7.10
C LYS A 173 29.28 5.77 -7.29
N GLU A 174 28.36 4.83 -7.08
CA GLU A 174 26.91 5.05 -7.15
C GLU A 174 26.14 4.08 -6.25
N VAL A 175 25.00 4.53 -5.70
CA VAL A 175 24.04 3.71 -4.94
C VAL A 175 22.76 3.60 -5.74
N THR A 176 22.22 2.39 -5.86
CA THR A 176 20.92 2.15 -6.50
C THR A 176 19.83 2.17 -5.46
N ILE A 177 18.83 3.05 -5.62
CA ILE A 177 17.70 3.20 -4.70
C ILE A 177 16.44 2.68 -5.39
N CYS A 178 15.75 1.75 -4.73
CA CYS A 178 14.47 1.20 -5.16
C CYS A 178 13.38 1.61 -4.17
N GLY A 179 12.20 1.97 -4.66
CA GLY A 179 10.99 2.17 -3.86
C GLY A 179 10.19 0.88 -3.70
N ASP A 180 8.89 1.02 -3.49
CA ASP A 180 7.92 -0.04 -3.24
C ASP A 180 7.97 -1.15 -4.30
N LEU A 181 7.98 -2.39 -3.85
CA LEU A 181 7.99 -3.58 -4.73
C LEU A 181 6.69 -4.37 -4.67
N HIS A 182 5.98 -4.34 -3.55
CA HIS A 182 4.65 -4.93 -3.36
C HIS A 182 4.47 -6.33 -3.97
N GLY A 183 5.38 -7.25 -3.66
CA GLY A 183 5.28 -8.63 -4.14
C GLY A 183 5.40 -8.81 -5.65
N GLN A 184 5.87 -7.80 -6.40
CA GLN A 184 6.10 -7.87 -7.85
C GLN A 184 7.52 -8.38 -8.15
N LEU A 185 7.70 -9.68 -8.05
CA LEU A 185 9.01 -10.33 -8.27
C LEU A 185 9.59 -10.01 -9.66
N GLU A 186 8.75 -9.94 -10.69
CA GLU A 186 9.17 -9.62 -12.07
C GLU A 186 9.88 -8.26 -12.15
N ASP A 187 9.44 -7.28 -11.35
CA ASP A 187 10.07 -5.96 -11.28
C ASP A 187 11.47 -6.04 -10.65
N LEU A 188 11.61 -6.74 -9.54
CA LEU A 188 12.92 -6.96 -8.89
C LEU A 188 13.89 -7.69 -9.83
N LEU A 189 13.43 -8.74 -10.50
CA LEU A 189 14.24 -9.49 -11.48
C LEU A 189 14.66 -8.59 -12.65
N LEU A 190 13.78 -7.71 -13.12
CA LEU A 190 14.08 -6.76 -14.20
C LEU A 190 15.08 -5.68 -13.76
N ILE A 191 14.98 -5.17 -12.53
CA ILE A 191 15.97 -4.25 -11.95
C ILE A 191 17.35 -4.92 -11.93
N PHE A 192 17.43 -6.14 -11.41
CA PHE A 192 18.70 -6.87 -11.35
C PHE A 192 19.25 -7.24 -12.73
N TYR A 193 18.38 -7.57 -13.68
CA TYR A 193 18.79 -7.79 -15.07
C TYR A 193 19.39 -6.53 -15.72
N LYS A 194 18.78 -5.35 -15.49
CA LYS A 194 19.23 -4.09 -16.09
C LYS A 194 20.46 -3.49 -15.40
N ASN A 195 20.53 -3.60 -14.09
CA ASN A 195 21.54 -2.92 -13.27
C ASN A 195 22.61 -3.86 -12.69
N GLY A 196 22.38 -5.17 -12.74
CA GLY A 196 23.16 -6.20 -12.04
C GLY A 196 22.66 -6.46 -10.64
N THR A 197 23.00 -7.61 -10.09
CA THR A 197 22.69 -7.97 -8.70
C THR A 197 23.52 -7.14 -7.72
N PRO A 198 23.08 -7.02 -6.44
CA PRO A 198 23.86 -6.38 -5.39
C PRO A 198 25.28 -6.97 -5.27
N SER A 199 26.26 -6.11 -5.08
CA SER A 199 27.67 -6.47 -4.87
C SER A 199 28.41 -5.34 -4.17
N LEU A 200 29.66 -5.54 -3.79
CA LEU A 200 30.52 -4.50 -3.20
C LEU A 200 30.69 -3.26 -4.11
N GLU A 201 30.58 -3.46 -5.44
CA GLU A 201 30.67 -2.36 -6.41
C GLU A 201 29.31 -1.75 -6.75
N LYS A 202 28.21 -2.41 -6.37
CA LYS A 202 26.85 -2.03 -6.68
C LYS A 202 25.99 -2.13 -5.43
N PRO A 203 26.10 -1.17 -4.50
CA PRO A 203 25.25 -1.11 -3.33
C PRO A 203 23.81 -0.77 -3.71
N TYR A 204 22.88 -1.33 -2.96
CA TYR A 204 21.45 -1.13 -3.12
C TYR A 204 20.81 -0.65 -1.83
N LEU A 205 19.83 0.24 -1.95
CA LEU A 205 18.94 0.66 -0.90
C LEU A 205 17.50 0.40 -1.35
N PHE A 206 16.79 -0.45 -0.63
CA PHE A 206 15.38 -0.72 -0.83
C PHE A 206 14.57 -0.01 0.24
N ASN A 207 13.63 0.83 -0.16
CA ASN A 207 12.99 1.82 0.69
C ASN A 207 11.62 1.39 1.25
N GLY A 208 11.48 0.12 1.62
CA GLY A 208 10.26 -0.42 2.23
C GLY A 208 9.20 -0.91 1.24
N ASP A 209 8.09 -1.37 1.78
CA ASP A 209 6.93 -1.92 1.06
C ASP A 209 7.30 -3.04 0.09
N PHE A 210 7.96 -4.06 0.64
CA PHE A 210 8.36 -5.26 -0.11
C PHE A 210 7.20 -6.22 -0.31
N VAL A 211 6.23 -6.18 0.60
CA VAL A 211 5.14 -7.13 0.75
C VAL A 211 3.79 -6.56 0.36
N ASP A 212 2.78 -7.43 0.35
CA ASP A 212 1.39 -7.13 0.03
C ASP A 212 1.11 -6.83 -1.46
N ARG A 213 -0.17 -6.87 -1.85
CA ARG A 213 -0.67 -6.59 -3.20
C ARG A 213 -0.26 -7.61 -4.26
N GLY A 214 1.02 -7.91 -4.39
CA GLY A 214 1.53 -8.94 -5.29
C GLY A 214 1.45 -10.34 -4.67
N LYS A 215 1.88 -11.34 -5.41
CA LYS A 215 1.77 -12.76 -5.05
C LYS A 215 3.11 -13.42 -4.71
N ASP A 216 4.22 -12.71 -4.89
CA ASP A 216 5.57 -13.25 -4.70
C ASP A 216 6.34 -12.42 -3.64
N SER A 217 5.61 -11.94 -2.59
CA SER A 217 6.16 -11.08 -1.52
C SER A 217 7.21 -11.80 -0.68
N ILE A 218 6.95 -13.06 -0.32
CA ILE A 218 7.89 -13.84 0.48
C ILE A 218 9.18 -14.12 -0.31
N GLU A 219 9.10 -14.36 -1.61
CA GLU A 219 10.25 -14.56 -2.48
C GLU A 219 11.12 -13.30 -2.55
N ILE A 220 10.49 -12.12 -2.67
CA ILE A 220 11.21 -10.83 -2.62
C ILE A 220 11.95 -10.70 -1.30
N LEU A 221 11.28 -10.90 -0.15
CA LEU A 221 11.93 -10.80 1.17
C LEU A 221 13.12 -11.74 1.28
N LEU A 222 12.96 -13.01 0.86
CA LEU A 222 14.03 -14.01 0.94
C LEU A 222 15.22 -13.63 0.06
N ILE A 223 15.00 -13.06 -1.12
CA ILE A 223 16.06 -12.53 -1.98
C ILE A 223 16.79 -11.37 -1.30
N LEU A 224 16.05 -10.35 -0.86
CA LEU A 224 16.62 -9.14 -0.25
C LEU A 224 17.42 -9.48 1.01
N PHE A 225 16.89 -10.34 1.87
CA PHE A 225 17.55 -10.79 3.09
C PHE A 225 18.80 -11.62 2.78
N SER A 226 18.76 -12.46 1.74
CA SER A 226 19.93 -13.23 1.32
C SER A 226 21.07 -12.32 0.87
N PHE A 227 20.78 -11.33 0.03
CA PHE A 227 21.80 -10.36 -0.39
C PHE A 227 22.28 -9.47 0.76
N MET A 228 21.40 -9.10 1.71
CA MET A 228 21.80 -8.35 2.90
C MET A 228 22.73 -9.18 3.82
N LEU A 229 22.48 -10.48 3.95
CA LEU A 229 23.39 -11.37 4.73
C LEU A 229 24.75 -11.53 4.07
N VAL A 230 24.80 -11.58 2.73
CA VAL A 230 26.05 -11.68 1.97
C VAL A 230 26.81 -10.36 1.94
N TYR A 231 26.09 -9.22 1.81
CA TYR A 231 26.64 -7.86 1.69
C TYR A 231 26.03 -6.91 2.72
N PRO A 232 26.31 -7.10 4.02
CA PRO A 232 25.62 -6.35 5.08
C PRO A 232 25.94 -4.84 5.11
N CYS A 233 27.02 -4.42 4.42
CA CYS A 233 27.42 -3.02 4.30
C CYS A 233 27.08 -2.39 2.95
N ASP A 234 26.47 -3.13 2.04
CA ASP A 234 26.20 -2.68 0.66
C ASP A 234 24.75 -2.93 0.24
N VAL A 235 23.97 -3.67 1.04
CA VAL A 235 22.53 -3.85 0.84
C VAL A 235 21.77 -3.31 2.06
N TYR A 236 20.99 -2.28 1.84
CA TYR A 236 20.27 -1.56 2.87
C TYR A 236 18.78 -1.71 2.66
N LEU A 237 18.04 -1.93 3.74
CA LEU A 237 16.59 -2.05 3.74
C LEU A 237 16.03 -1.04 4.74
N ASN A 238 15.12 -0.18 4.30
CA ASN A 238 14.31 0.64 5.19
C ASN A 238 12.96 -0.04 5.44
N ARG A 239 12.32 0.25 6.56
CA ARG A 239 10.97 -0.19 6.86
C ARG A 239 9.96 0.67 6.10
N GLY A 240 8.98 0.04 5.44
CA GLY A 240 7.80 0.68 4.92
C GLY A 240 6.59 0.50 5.85
N ASN A 241 5.47 1.08 5.49
CA ASN A 241 4.25 0.95 6.26
C ASN A 241 3.57 -0.41 6.07
N HIS A 242 3.86 -1.13 4.99
CA HIS A 242 3.41 -2.50 4.78
C HIS A 242 4.25 -3.56 5.52
N GLU A 243 5.40 -3.21 6.07
CA GLU A 243 6.11 -4.08 7.00
C GLU A 243 5.46 -4.01 8.40
N ASP A 244 4.16 -4.34 8.42
CA ASP A 244 3.27 -4.33 9.58
C ASP A 244 2.26 -5.48 9.46
N HIS A 245 2.22 -6.36 10.48
CA HIS A 245 1.41 -7.57 10.45
C HIS A 245 -0.10 -7.31 10.30
N ILE A 246 -0.57 -6.13 10.72
CA ILE A 246 -1.97 -5.73 10.64
C ILE A 246 -2.32 -5.32 9.21
N ILE A 247 -1.42 -4.62 8.56
CA ILE A 247 -1.55 -4.28 7.14
C ILE A 247 -1.53 -5.56 6.31
N ASN A 248 -0.65 -6.50 6.63
CA ASN A 248 -0.50 -7.77 5.92
C ASN A 248 -1.72 -8.68 5.97
N LEU A 249 -2.53 -8.61 7.04
CA LEU A 249 -3.79 -9.33 7.11
C LEU A 249 -4.74 -8.94 5.98
N ARG A 250 -4.76 -7.65 5.63
CA ARG A 250 -5.65 -7.11 4.62
C ARG A 250 -5.14 -7.30 3.19
N TYR A 251 -3.87 -6.93 2.96
CA TYR A 251 -3.37 -6.78 1.59
C TYR A 251 -2.76 -8.04 0.98
N GLY A 252 -2.84 -9.15 1.71
CA GLY A 252 -2.67 -10.50 1.16
C GLY A 252 -1.40 -11.23 1.54
N PHE A 253 -0.40 -10.59 2.14
CA PHE A 253 0.85 -11.25 2.50
C PHE A 253 0.66 -12.38 3.52
N THR A 254 -0.21 -12.18 4.51
CA THR A 254 -0.53 -13.24 5.48
C THR A 254 -1.09 -14.48 4.78
N LYS A 255 -2.08 -14.30 3.87
CA LYS A 255 -2.64 -15.40 3.07
C LYS A 255 -1.58 -16.07 2.20
N GLU A 256 -0.72 -15.28 1.56
CA GLU A 256 0.36 -15.78 0.71
C GLU A 256 1.25 -16.78 1.48
N VAL A 257 1.76 -16.35 2.64
CA VAL A 257 2.67 -17.18 3.46
C VAL A 257 1.98 -18.44 3.98
N LEU A 258 0.74 -18.32 4.46
CA LEU A 258 -0.02 -19.47 4.96
C LEU A 258 -0.30 -20.48 3.85
N THR A 259 -0.66 -20.03 2.66
CA THR A 259 -0.90 -20.89 1.50
C THR A 259 0.38 -21.62 1.05
N LYS A 260 1.51 -20.89 0.97
CA LYS A 260 2.79 -21.44 0.52
C LYS A 260 3.43 -22.40 1.54
N TYR A 261 3.35 -22.08 2.84
CA TYR A 261 4.09 -22.80 3.89
C TYR A 261 3.21 -23.58 4.86
N LYS A 262 1.89 -23.56 4.70
CA LYS A 262 0.91 -24.38 5.44
C LYS A 262 1.22 -24.45 6.96
N ILE A 263 1.54 -25.64 7.47
CA ILE A 263 1.81 -25.89 8.90
C ILE A 263 2.94 -25.04 9.49
N HIS A 264 3.89 -24.57 8.69
CA HIS A 264 4.98 -23.71 9.12
C HIS A 264 4.68 -22.21 8.90
N GLY A 265 3.62 -21.88 8.19
CA GLY A 265 3.28 -20.50 7.80
C GLY A 265 3.11 -19.57 9.01
N LYS A 266 2.40 -20.02 10.06
CA LYS A 266 2.21 -19.22 11.29
C LYS A 266 3.54 -18.90 11.98
N ARG A 267 4.48 -19.85 12.03
CA ARG A 267 5.82 -19.64 12.62
C ARG A 267 6.61 -18.64 11.80
N ILE A 268 6.58 -18.75 10.48
CA ILE A 268 7.25 -17.83 9.54
C ILE A 268 6.68 -16.41 9.71
N LEU A 269 5.36 -16.24 9.73
CA LEU A 269 4.73 -14.92 9.94
C LEU A 269 5.09 -14.31 11.29
N LYS A 270 5.11 -15.10 12.36
CA LYS A 270 5.49 -14.61 13.70
C LYS A 270 6.95 -14.14 13.74
N LEU A 271 7.86 -14.81 13.04
CA LEU A 271 9.26 -14.40 12.93
C LEU A 271 9.39 -13.14 12.06
N LEU A 272 8.67 -13.08 10.93
CA LEU A 272 8.64 -11.90 10.05
C LEU A 272 8.10 -10.66 10.78
N GLN A 273 7.07 -10.80 11.60
CA GLN A 273 6.55 -9.71 12.43
C GLN A 273 7.65 -9.10 13.32
N LYS A 274 8.53 -9.92 13.88
CA LYS A 274 9.70 -9.44 14.63
C LYS A 274 10.72 -8.78 13.71
N ILE A 275 11.04 -9.41 12.60
CA ILE A 275 12.00 -8.87 11.61
C ILE A 275 11.56 -7.49 11.16
N PHE A 276 10.29 -7.30 10.82
CA PHE A 276 9.75 -6.02 10.37
C PHE A 276 9.92 -4.90 11.39
N SER A 277 9.76 -5.20 12.68
CA SER A 277 9.98 -4.21 13.75
C SER A 277 11.47 -3.83 13.95
N TRP A 278 12.39 -4.66 13.45
CA TRP A 278 13.83 -4.40 13.51
C TRP A 278 14.42 -3.79 12.24
N LEU A 279 13.63 -3.59 11.18
CA LEU A 279 14.10 -2.90 9.99
C LEU A 279 14.47 -1.44 10.33
N PRO A 280 15.57 -0.90 9.80
CA PRO A 280 15.93 0.51 9.89
C PRO A 280 14.80 1.43 9.39
N LEU A 281 14.68 2.61 9.96
CA LEU A 281 13.60 3.57 9.66
C LEU A 281 13.95 4.50 8.49
N ALA A 282 15.23 4.77 8.29
CA ALA A 282 15.71 5.67 7.25
C ALA A 282 17.17 5.38 6.89
N SER A 283 17.64 6.01 5.82
CA SER A 283 19.03 6.00 5.39
C SER A 283 19.47 7.42 5.01
N VAL A 284 20.70 7.77 5.30
CA VAL A 284 21.31 9.07 4.94
C VAL A 284 22.51 8.80 4.04
N ILE A 285 22.53 9.39 2.84
CA ILE A 285 23.59 9.23 1.86
C ILE A 285 24.44 10.50 1.85
N ASP A 286 25.75 10.35 2.07
CA ASP A 286 26.77 11.41 2.12
C ASP A 286 26.35 12.63 2.97
N GLN A 287 25.58 12.42 4.03
CA GLN A 287 25.03 13.42 4.92
C GLN A 287 24.17 14.50 4.21
N LYS A 288 23.78 14.29 2.94
CA LYS A 288 23.08 15.27 2.10
C LYS A 288 21.73 14.78 1.59
N VAL A 289 21.53 13.48 1.45
CA VAL A 289 20.30 12.93 0.94
C VAL A 289 19.67 12.03 2.01
N LEU A 290 18.46 12.36 2.42
CA LEU A 290 17.66 11.53 3.32
C LEU A 290 16.79 10.60 2.48
N VAL A 291 16.79 9.32 2.81
CA VAL A 291 15.90 8.31 2.21
C VAL A 291 15.06 7.69 3.31
N LEU A 292 13.75 7.80 3.21
CA LEU A 292 12.78 7.24 4.14
C LEU A 292 11.51 6.83 3.37
N HIS A 293 10.65 6.02 3.98
CA HIS A 293 9.52 5.44 3.25
C HIS A 293 8.37 6.44 3.04
N GLY A 294 7.75 6.94 4.10
CA GLY A 294 6.65 7.91 4.05
C GLY A 294 7.15 9.34 3.89
N GLY A 295 7.40 10.02 5.00
CA GLY A 295 7.79 11.43 4.92
C GLY A 295 8.28 12.03 6.22
N ILE A 296 8.16 13.34 6.30
CA ILE A 296 8.53 14.13 7.47
C ILE A 296 7.32 14.92 8.00
N SER A 297 7.45 15.48 9.18
CA SER A 297 6.54 16.46 9.76
C SER A 297 7.33 17.68 10.25
N ASP A 298 6.64 18.67 10.75
CA ASP A 298 7.22 19.84 11.40
C ASP A 298 8.06 19.49 12.64
N SER A 299 7.73 18.38 13.30
CA SER A 299 8.35 17.87 14.51
C SER A 299 9.43 16.81 14.26
N THR A 300 9.69 16.41 13.02
CA THR A 300 10.66 15.34 12.72
C THR A 300 12.06 15.69 13.15
N ASP A 301 12.66 14.84 14.01
CA ASP A 301 14.00 14.97 14.56
C ASP A 301 14.80 13.67 14.35
N LEU A 302 15.82 13.73 13.50
CA LEU A 302 16.68 12.58 13.21
C LEU A 302 17.43 12.06 14.47
N GLY A 303 17.66 12.91 15.46
CA GLY A 303 18.29 12.54 16.72
C GLY A 303 17.36 11.69 17.61
N VAL A 304 16.07 11.96 17.60
CA VAL A 304 15.03 11.14 18.27
C VAL A 304 14.89 9.80 17.55
N LEU A 305 14.74 9.84 16.23
CA LEU A 305 14.63 8.62 15.40
C LEU A 305 15.85 7.70 15.53
N ALA A 306 17.07 8.27 15.59
CA ALA A 306 18.29 7.49 15.75
C ALA A 306 18.37 6.74 17.07
N LYS A 307 17.71 7.25 18.13
CA LYS A 307 17.71 6.67 19.47
C LYS A 307 16.47 5.86 19.78
N ALA A 308 15.48 5.89 18.92
CA ALA A 308 14.20 5.22 19.11
C ALA A 308 14.37 3.71 19.31
N ASN A 309 13.57 3.15 20.20
CA ASN A 309 13.50 1.70 20.38
C ASN A 309 12.55 1.09 19.34
N ARG A 310 12.93 1.13 18.03
CA ARG A 310 12.08 0.77 16.91
C ARG A 310 11.40 -0.60 17.05
N HIS A 311 12.02 -1.55 17.72
CA HIS A 311 11.48 -2.89 17.94
C HIS A 311 10.26 -2.97 18.85
N ASN A 312 9.98 -1.91 19.64
CA ASN A 312 8.78 -1.81 20.44
C ASN A 312 7.54 -1.48 19.61
N TYR A 313 7.73 -1.02 18.39
CA TYR A 313 6.65 -0.61 17.45
C TYR A 313 6.40 -1.69 16.41
N VAL A 314 5.88 -2.83 16.88
CA VAL A 314 5.53 -3.97 16.00
C VAL A 314 4.50 -3.55 14.97
N SER A 315 3.50 -2.76 15.39
CA SER A 315 2.64 -2.00 14.49
C SER A 315 2.77 -0.51 14.77
N ALA A 316 3.07 0.28 13.72
CA ALA A 316 3.16 1.73 13.81
C ALA A 316 1.79 2.40 13.99
N LEU A 317 0.70 1.73 13.62
CA LEU A 317 -0.66 2.25 13.74
C LEU A 317 -1.18 2.30 15.18
N ARG A 318 -0.45 1.74 16.13
CA ARG A 318 -0.88 1.65 17.52
C ARG A 318 0.11 2.32 18.46
N PRO A 319 -0.32 3.30 19.28
CA PRO A 319 0.56 3.87 20.29
C PRO A 319 0.95 2.80 21.33
N PRO A 320 2.16 2.86 21.88
CA PRO A 320 2.62 1.91 22.88
C PRO A 320 1.74 1.99 24.13
N LYS A 321 1.35 0.83 24.67
CA LYS A 321 0.59 0.76 25.92
C LYS A 321 1.46 1.23 27.09
N ARG A 322 0.88 2.02 28.02
CA ARG A 322 1.52 2.33 29.29
C ARG A 322 1.74 1.01 30.06
N ARG A 323 2.97 0.64 30.34
CA ARG A 323 3.29 -0.41 31.30
C ARG A 323 3.03 0.15 32.70
N ASN A 324 1.81 0.04 33.21
CA ASN A 324 1.57 0.25 34.63
C ASN A 324 2.12 -0.97 35.37
N HIS A 325 3.28 -0.83 35.95
CA HIS A 325 3.79 -1.76 36.96
C HIS A 325 2.98 -1.56 38.25
N SER A 326 1.85 -2.19 38.35
CA SER A 326 1.21 -2.50 39.64
C SER A 326 0.18 -3.60 39.46
N PRO A 327 0.33 -4.78 40.10
CA PRO A 327 -0.67 -5.83 40.10
C PRO A 327 -1.79 -5.63 41.13
N ALA A 328 -1.95 -4.45 41.68
CA ALA A 328 -2.96 -4.16 42.69
C ALA A 328 -3.58 -2.80 42.43
N ALA A 329 -4.63 -2.77 41.66
CA ALA A 329 -5.79 -1.88 41.72
C ALA A 329 -6.64 -2.00 40.45
N MET A 330 -7.42 -3.06 40.32
CA MET A 330 -8.60 -3.06 39.48
C MET A 330 -9.80 -2.75 40.35
N SER A 331 -10.06 -1.49 40.55
CA SER A 331 -11.39 -0.96 40.78
C SER A 331 -11.48 0.31 39.95
N ILE A 332 -11.97 0.16 38.75
CA ILE A 332 -12.38 1.31 37.93
C ILE A 332 -13.89 1.27 37.93
N ASP A 333 -14.46 2.24 38.62
CA ASP A 333 -15.87 2.58 38.50
C ASP A 333 -16.14 2.93 37.03
N ILE A 334 -16.91 2.07 36.39
CA ILE A 334 -17.34 2.24 35.01
C ILE A 334 -18.72 2.89 35.07
N ASP A 335 -18.73 4.21 35.04
CA ASP A 335 -19.92 4.94 34.57
C ASP A 335 -19.97 4.77 33.07
N MET A 336 -20.73 3.79 32.64
CA MET A 336 -21.02 3.48 31.25
C MET A 336 -22.20 4.33 30.78
N ASP A 337 -21.95 5.56 30.42
CA ASP A 337 -22.90 6.33 29.64
C ASP A 337 -22.94 5.85 28.18
N ASN A 338 -24.14 5.55 27.71
CA ASN A 338 -24.47 5.05 26.36
C ASN A 338 -24.00 5.92 25.16
N GLU A 339 -23.27 6.99 25.41
CA GLU A 339 -22.75 7.91 24.39
C GLU A 339 -21.39 7.49 23.78
N LEU A 340 -20.71 6.49 24.32
CA LEU A 340 -19.33 6.12 23.95
C LEU A 340 -19.19 5.43 22.59
N TRP A 341 -20.29 4.99 22.01
CA TRP A 341 -20.30 4.17 20.79
C TRP A 341 -20.40 4.98 19.48
N SER A 342 -20.36 6.31 19.52
CA SER A 342 -20.38 7.07 18.27
C SER A 342 -19.03 6.97 17.53
N ALA A 343 -19.07 6.64 16.26
CA ALA A 343 -17.89 6.59 15.39
C ALA A 343 -17.12 7.93 15.39
N SER A 344 -17.82 9.05 15.55
CA SER A 344 -17.21 10.38 15.69
C SER A 344 -16.35 10.52 16.95
N LYS A 345 -16.73 9.92 18.09
CA LYS A 345 -15.91 9.96 19.31
C LYS A 345 -14.67 9.08 19.21
N ILE A 346 -14.75 7.95 18.48
CA ILE A 346 -13.59 7.10 18.20
C ILE A 346 -12.59 7.85 17.31
N LEU A 347 -13.07 8.56 16.30
CA LEU A 347 -12.25 9.40 15.42
C LEU A 347 -11.65 10.60 16.17
N GLN A 348 -12.43 11.28 17.05
CA GLN A 348 -11.93 12.36 17.90
C GLN A 348 -10.86 11.88 18.89
N ARG A 349 -11.02 10.70 19.52
CA ARG A 349 -9.97 10.13 20.36
C ARG A 349 -8.69 9.85 19.59
N ARG A 350 -8.80 9.39 18.34
CA ARG A 350 -7.61 9.16 17.50
C ARG A 350 -6.97 10.48 17.08
N ALA A 351 -7.75 11.49 16.69
CA ALA A 351 -7.22 12.82 16.41
C ALA A 351 -6.49 13.40 17.63
N SER A 352 -7.01 13.19 18.85
CA SER A 352 -6.33 13.61 20.09
C SER A 352 -5.07 12.80 20.42
N PHE A 353 -4.90 11.59 19.84
CA PHE A 353 -3.67 10.80 19.99
C PHE A 353 -2.64 11.08 18.90
N THR A 354 -3.08 11.50 17.72
CA THR A 354 -2.20 11.75 16.57
C THR A 354 -1.67 13.19 16.56
N TYR A 355 -2.49 14.16 17.04
CA TYR A 355 -2.12 15.58 17.11
C TYR A 355 -2.73 16.22 18.34
N PRO A 356 -1.98 17.01 19.15
CA PRO A 356 -2.59 17.94 20.10
C PRO A 356 -3.46 18.92 19.33
N GLU A 357 -4.56 19.39 19.94
CA GLU A 357 -5.37 20.47 19.38
C GLU A 357 -4.43 21.60 18.90
N PRO A 358 -4.74 22.26 17.79
CA PRO A 358 -3.94 23.38 17.32
C PRO A 358 -3.90 24.41 18.45
N LEU A 359 -2.78 24.50 19.14
CA LEU A 359 -2.47 25.60 20.04
C LEU A 359 -2.60 26.85 19.16
N GLY A 360 -3.39 27.82 19.63
CA GLY A 360 -3.60 29.07 18.94
C GLY A 360 -2.28 29.71 18.52
N PRO A 361 -2.27 30.65 17.58
CA PRO A 361 -1.09 31.09 16.81
C PRO A 361 0.03 31.76 17.60
N ARG A 362 0.17 31.53 18.88
CA ARG A 362 1.13 32.22 19.74
C ARG A 362 2.30 31.40 20.31
N ASP A 363 2.32 30.06 20.23
CA ASP A 363 3.32 29.28 20.92
C ASP A 363 4.26 28.43 20.04
N CYS A 364 4.25 28.65 18.71
CA CYS A 364 5.11 27.93 17.76
C CYS A 364 6.58 28.42 17.73
N PHE A 365 6.94 29.42 18.53
CA PHE A 365 8.31 29.98 18.58
C PHE A 365 8.94 29.82 19.96
N HIS A 366 9.21 28.61 20.37
CA HIS A 366 10.21 28.38 21.41
C HIS A 366 11.52 27.97 20.76
N ASN A 367 12.42 28.97 20.67
CA ASN A 367 13.82 28.89 20.36
C ASN A 367 14.50 27.65 20.98
N ARG A 368 14.63 26.57 20.21
CA ARG A 368 15.73 25.63 20.42
C ARG A 368 16.95 26.27 19.76
N SER A 369 17.93 26.66 20.56
CA SER A 369 19.07 27.43 20.08
C SER A 369 19.84 26.63 19.02
N LEU A 370 20.16 27.29 17.90
CA LEU A 370 21.05 26.81 16.84
C LEU A 370 22.40 26.29 17.38
N GLN A 371 22.84 26.80 18.53
CA GLN A 371 24.05 26.37 19.24
C GLN A 371 23.94 24.95 19.80
N ASP A 372 22.78 24.56 20.35
CA ASP A 372 22.58 23.24 20.95
C ASP A 372 22.55 22.15 19.85
N PHE A 373 22.02 22.49 18.67
CA PHE A 373 22.00 21.64 17.51
C PHE A 373 23.38 21.49 16.86
N SER A 374 24.13 22.59 16.75
CA SER A 374 25.51 22.61 16.24
C SER A 374 26.45 21.79 17.11
N THR A 375 26.25 21.84 18.44
CA THR A 375 27.06 21.08 19.41
C THR A 375 26.79 19.57 19.31
N ARG A 376 25.55 19.17 19.09
CA ARG A 376 25.16 17.75 18.88
C ARG A 376 25.68 17.19 17.56
N ILE A 377 25.67 17.98 16.49
CA ILE A 377 26.26 17.57 15.20
C ILE A 377 27.77 17.42 15.33
N LYS A 378 28.46 18.35 15.99
CA LYS A 378 29.90 18.25 16.23
C LYS A 378 30.28 17.01 17.01
N ALA A 379 29.55 16.70 18.10
CA ALA A 379 29.77 15.48 18.89
C ALA A 379 29.54 14.20 18.12
N ASN A 380 28.56 14.18 17.19
CA ASN A 380 28.34 13.04 16.30
C ASN A 380 29.41 12.92 15.22
N MET A 381 29.89 14.04 14.65
CA MET A 381 30.96 14.05 13.65
C MET A 381 32.32 13.65 14.24
N GLU A 382 32.64 14.05 15.47
CA GLU A 382 33.88 13.64 16.16
C GLU A 382 33.87 12.14 16.47
N ASN A 383 32.72 11.56 16.82
CA ASN A 383 32.56 10.10 16.98
C ASN A 383 32.64 9.32 15.66
N GLU A 384 32.39 9.95 14.51
CA GLU A 384 32.48 9.33 13.19
C GLU A 384 33.90 9.34 12.58
N LEU A 385 34.72 10.34 12.88
CA LEU A 385 36.11 10.38 12.43
C LEU A 385 36.97 9.26 13.08
N ASP A 386 36.61 8.86 14.32
CA ASP A 386 37.26 7.74 15.01
C ASP A 386 36.76 6.35 14.55
N SER A 387 35.58 6.28 13.90
CA SER A 387 34.99 5.01 13.44
C SER A 387 35.52 4.52 12.10
N SER A 388 36.15 5.39 11.30
CA SER A 388 36.75 4.99 10.00
C SER A 388 37.97 4.07 10.15
N LYS A 389 38.57 4.00 11.33
CA LYS A 389 39.69 3.10 11.66
C LYS A 389 39.25 1.77 12.29
N LYS A 390 37.93 1.55 12.50
CA LYS A 390 37.40 0.39 13.26
C LYS A 390 36.52 -0.57 12.44
N LYS A 391 36.59 -0.55 11.10
CA LYS A 391 35.77 -1.43 10.28
C LYS A 391 36.02 -2.93 10.47
N GLU A 392 37.16 -3.34 10.97
CA GLU A 392 37.48 -4.76 11.25
C GLU A 392 36.96 -5.26 12.62
N ASN A 393 36.54 -4.37 13.53
CA ASN A 393 36.14 -4.73 14.90
C ASN A 393 34.65 -4.54 15.19
N ILE A 394 33.80 -4.20 14.20
CA ILE A 394 32.38 -3.90 14.44
C ILE A 394 31.61 -5.16 14.88
N LEU A 395 31.95 -6.32 14.32
CA LEU A 395 31.29 -7.58 14.70
C LEU A 395 31.66 -8.02 16.12
N ALA A 396 32.93 -7.84 16.51
CA ALA A 396 33.40 -8.18 17.86
C ALA A 396 32.93 -7.18 18.94
N ALA A 397 32.82 -5.89 18.59
CA ALA A 397 32.34 -4.85 19.51
C ALA A 397 30.82 -4.93 19.75
N ALA A 398 30.04 -5.37 18.76
CA ALA A 398 28.60 -5.58 18.89
C ALA A 398 28.26 -6.77 19.80
N LEU A 399 29.05 -7.84 19.75
CA LEU A 399 28.93 -8.99 20.65
C LEU A 399 29.18 -8.61 22.13
N ASN A 400 30.10 -7.67 22.39
CA ASN A 400 30.40 -7.21 23.73
C ASN A 400 29.39 -6.17 24.28
N ARG A 401 28.68 -5.41 23.40
CA ARG A 401 27.64 -4.47 23.84
C ARG A 401 26.39 -5.16 24.38
N SER A 402 26.00 -6.30 23.79
CA SER A 402 24.84 -7.06 24.27
C SER A 402 25.00 -7.62 25.68
N GLN A 403 26.22 -7.74 26.20
CA GLN A 403 26.45 -8.16 27.58
C GLN A 403 26.44 -7.00 28.62
N HIS A 404 26.68 -5.75 28.17
CA HIS A 404 26.72 -4.58 29.09
C HIS A 404 25.37 -3.90 29.29
N GLU A 405 24.42 -3.98 28.36
CA GLU A 405 23.06 -3.41 28.49
C GLU A 405 22.18 -4.19 29.49
N ILE A 406 22.54 -5.41 29.83
CA ILE A 406 21.78 -6.23 30.79
C ILE A 406 21.97 -5.77 32.26
N LEU A 407 23.00 -4.98 32.59
CA LEU A 407 23.35 -4.62 33.97
C LEU A 407 22.98 -3.21 34.41
N SER A 408 22.42 -2.34 33.57
CA SER A 408 21.98 -1.01 33.95
C SER A 408 20.47 -0.85 34.02
N LYS A 409 19.80 -1.66 34.82
CA LYS A 409 18.44 -1.37 35.28
C LYS A 409 18.51 -0.80 36.66
N SER A 410 18.66 0.51 36.78
CA SER A 410 18.21 1.24 37.96
C SER A 410 17.84 2.65 37.54
N THR A 411 16.60 3.01 37.88
CA THR A 411 16.05 4.34 38.03
C THR A 411 16.05 5.23 36.81
N ASP A 412 14.82 5.46 36.27
CA ASP A 412 14.29 6.82 36.33
C ASP A 412 12.86 6.88 35.80
N SER A 413 12.01 7.46 36.60
CA SER A 413 10.67 7.90 36.30
C SER A 413 10.72 9.14 35.36
N VAL A 414 11.16 8.96 34.13
CA VAL A 414 11.08 9.96 33.07
C VAL A 414 10.25 9.42 31.94
N SER A 415 9.03 9.87 31.95
CA SER A 415 8.24 10.49 30.89
C SER A 415 7.43 9.58 29.98
N SER A 416 6.14 9.60 30.30
CA SER A 416 5.07 9.19 29.38
C SER A 416 5.05 10.02 28.06
N ASP A 417 5.74 11.15 28.00
CA ASP A 417 5.72 12.05 26.85
C ASP A 417 6.77 11.69 25.80
N THR A 418 7.95 11.21 26.22
CA THR A 418 9.01 10.80 25.27
C THR A 418 8.62 9.60 24.41
N THR A 419 7.89 8.62 24.94
CA THR A 419 7.43 7.46 24.18
C THR A 419 6.33 7.81 23.17
N LYS A 420 5.53 8.84 23.45
CA LYS A 420 4.51 9.33 22.50
C LYS A 420 5.14 10.11 21.35
N ASP A 421 6.14 10.94 21.64
CA ASP A 421 6.86 11.69 20.62
C ASP A 421 7.68 10.76 19.71
N GLU A 422 8.32 9.75 20.30
CA GLU A 422 9.03 8.70 19.54
C GLU A 422 8.06 7.94 18.61
N TRP A 423 6.92 7.50 19.12
CA TRP A 423 5.90 6.82 18.33
C TRP A 423 5.38 7.68 17.18
N ARG A 424 5.08 8.96 17.45
CA ARG A 424 4.60 9.90 16.42
C ARG A 424 5.61 10.06 15.29
N GLN A 425 6.88 10.26 15.62
CA GLN A 425 7.93 10.41 14.61
C GLN A 425 8.12 9.15 13.77
N ILE A 426 8.03 7.95 14.36
CA ILE A 426 8.03 6.69 13.61
C ILE A 426 6.80 6.60 12.70
N LEU A 427 5.63 6.99 13.20
CA LEU A 427 4.41 7.01 12.39
C LEU A 427 4.54 7.97 11.20
N ASP A 428 5.06 9.18 11.42
CA ASP A 428 5.25 10.18 10.37
C ASP A 428 6.24 9.70 9.30
N VAL A 429 7.35 9.11 9.70
CA VAL A 429 8.36 8.56 8.77
C VAL A 429 7.79 7.46 7.87
N LEU A 430 6.80 6.71 8.34
CA LEU A 430 6.20 5.61 7.58
C LEU A 430 4.96 5.99 6.79
N TRP A 431 4.21 7.05 7.16
CA TRP A 431 2.86 7.28 6.66
C TRP A 431 2.61 8.68 6.07
N SER A 432 3.53 9.64 6.22
CA SER A 432 3.32 11.02 5.74
C SER A 432 3.44 11.14 4.23
N ASP A 433 2.68 12.08 3.64
CA ASP A 433 2.68 12.40 2.21
C ASP A 433 2.94 13.89 1.96
N PRO A 434 3.67 14.28 0.90
CA PRO A 434 3.88 15.67 0.55
C PRO A 434 2.61 16.31 -0.05
N MET A 435 2.38 17.59 0.24
CA MET A 435 1.32 18.38 -0.36
C MET A 435 1.86 19.67 -1.00
N ASN A 436 1.08 20.26 -1.90
CA ASN A 436 1.52 21.49 -2.60
C ASN A 436 1.38 22.76 -1.76
N GLN A 437 0.53 22.76 -0.73
CA GLN A 437 0.30 23.88 0.17
C GLN A 437 1.35 23.89 1.27
N ASP A 438 1.69 25.08 1.78
CA ASP A 438 2.55 25.21 2.96
C ASP A 438 1.85 24.73 4.22
N GLY A 439 2.65 24.31 5.22
CA GLY A 439 2.19 23.84 6.52
C GLY A 439 2.26 22.33 6.70
N CYS A 440 1.74 21.88 7.85
CA CYS A 440 1.67 20.48 8.24
C CYS A 440 0.25 20.18 8.77
N THR A 441 -0.44 19.23 8.16
CA THR A 441 -1.80 18.84 8.54
C THR A 441 -1.91 17.32 8.68
N PRO A 442 -2.80 16.82 9.56
CA PRO A 442 -3.01 15.39 9.70
C PRO A 442 -3.41 14.72 8.39
N ASN A 443 -2.83 13.56 8.11
CA ASN A 443 -3.22 12.76 6.96
C ASN A 443 -4.44 11.89 7.32
N GLU A 444 -5.64 12.49 7.23
CA GLU A 444 -6.89 11.80 7.53
C GLU A 444 -7.19 10.66 6.54
N VAL A 445 -6.68 10.77 5.32
CA VAL A 445 -6.89 9.77 4.26
C VAL A 445 -6.15 8.49 4.59
N ARG A 446 -4.88 8.59 4.97
CA ARG A 446 -4.06 7.44 5.41
C ARG A 446 -4.39 7.01 6.84
N GLY A 447 -4.93 7.94 7.65
CA GLY A 447 -5.22 7.76 9.06
C GLY A 447 -4.00 7.63 9.97
N GLY A 448 -2.86 8.00 9.49
CA GLY A 448 -1.58 8.12 10.19
C GLY A 448 -0.65 9.02 9.41
N GLY A 449 0.35 9.61 10.08
CA GLY A 449 1.23 10.58 9.46
C GLY A 449 0.57 11.93 9.20
N CYS A 450 1.21 12.76 8.40
CA CYS A 450 0.73 14.09 8.02
C CYS A 450 0.89 14.34 6.52
N TYR A 451 0.20 15.37 6.04
CA TYR A 451 0.56 16.08 4.81
C TYR A 451 1.50 17.20 5.15
N TRP A 452 2.67 17.30 4.50
CA TRP A 452 3.62 18.37 4.73
C TRP A 452 3.91 19.18 3.49
N GLY A 453 4.07 20.51 3.66
CA GLY A 453 4.27 21.48 2.61
C GLY A 453 5.73 21.73 2.22
N PRO A 454 5.94 22.58 1.18
CA PRO A 454 7.27 22.98 0.74
C PRO A 454 8.08 23.72 1.81
N ASP A 455 7.42 24.51 2.67
CA ASP A 455 8.01 25.22 3.81
C ASP A 455 8.65 24.27 4.82
N ILE A 456 7.95 23.17 5.18
CA ILE A 456 8.46 22.15 6.09
C ILE A 456 9.69 21.44 5.48
N THR A 457 9.63 21.14 4.18
CA THR A 457 10.78 20.54 3.46
C THR A 457 11.99 21.47 3.51
N GLU A 458 11.80 22.74 3.22
CA GLU A 458 12.87 23.75 3.21
C GLU A 458 13.51 23.87 4.60
N ASP A 459 12.69 24.03 5.65
CA ASP A 459 13.14 24.15 7.01
C ASP A 459 13.90 22.90 7.47
N PHE A 460 13.34 21.70 7.22
CA PHE A 460 13.97 20.45 7.58
C PHE A 460 15.34 20.25 6.91
N LEU A 461 15.44 20.49 5.59
CA LEU A 461 16.67 20.35 4.84
C LEU A 461 17.74 21.35 5.30
N ASN A 462 17.34 22.60 5.58
CA ASN A 462 18.25 23.62 6.07
C ASN A 462 18.76 23.29 7.47
N ARG A 463 17.87 22.88 8.40
CA ARG A 463 18.26 22.48 9.77
C ARG A 463 19.25 21.31 9.79
N ASN A 464 19.11 20.37 8.87
CA ASN A 464 19.95 19.16 8.81
C ASN A 464 21.12 19.28 7.81
N ASN A 465 21.31 20.45 7.16
CA ASN A 465 22.30 20.66 6.12
C ASN A 465 22.20 19.63 4.97
N MET A 466 20.98 19.26 4.60
CA MET A 466 20.65 18.32 3.53
C MET A 466 20.11 19.05 2.29
N GLN A 467 20.06 18.35 1.17
CA GLN A 467 19.64 18.93 -0.11
C GLN A 467 18.44 18.23 -0.76
N LEU A 468 18.17 16.97 -0.42
CA LEU A 468 17.17 16.14 -1.06
C LEU A 468 16.56 15.14 -0.10
N ILE A 469 15.25 14.93 -0.20
CA ILE A 469 14.54 13.79 0.40
C ILE A 469 14.11 12.87 -0.74
N ILE A 470 14.45 11.59 -0.66
CA ILE A 470 13.92 10.53 -1.51
C ILE A 470 12.95 9.70 -0.65
N ARG A 471 11.73 9.54 -1.12
CA ARG A 471 10.68 8.81 -0.42
C ARG A 471 9.93 7.87 -1.37
N SER A 472 9.05 7.06 -0.86
CA SER A 472 8.26 6.07 -1.58
C SER A 472 6.76 6.21 -1.27
N HIS A 473 6.06 5.16 -0.88
CA HIS A 473 4.71 5.15 -0.28
C HIS A 473 3.54 5.57 -1.19
N GLU A 474 3.76 6.39 -2.21
CA GLU A 474 2.74 6.77 -3.17
C GLU A 474 3.02 6.18 -4.54
N CYS A 475 2.06 5.45 -5.09
CA CYS A 475 2.14 4.99 -6.47
C CYS A 475 2.08 6.19 -7.42
N LYS A 476 3.08 6.31 -8.29
CA LYS A 476 3.15 7.36 -9.31
C LYS A 476 3.06 6.74 -10.71
N GLN A 477 2.29 7.37 -11.59
CA GLN A 477 2.03 6.83 -12.94
C GLN A 477 3.30 6.59 -13.76
N GLU A 478 4.30 7.45 -13.60
CA GLU A 478 5.60 7.33 -14.26
C GLU A 478 6.65 6.59 -13.39
N GLY A 479 6.26 6.05 -12.21
CA GLY A 479 7.16 5.42 -11.26
C GLY A 479 7.95 6.40 -10.40
N TYR A 480 7.84 7.70 -10.64
CA TYR A 480 8.47 8.75 -9.83
C TYR A 480 7.80 10.10 -10.02
N GLU A 481 7.98 10.98 -9.06
CA GLU A 481 7.55 12.37 -9.13
C GLU A 481 8.44 13.28 -8.28
N PHE A 482 8.80 14.46 -8.80
CA PHE A 482 9.46 15.51 -8.02
C PHE A 482 8.44 16.55 -7.55
N CYS A 483 8.48 16.90 -6.27
CA CYS A 483 7.72 18.02 -5.72
C CYS A 483 8.62 18.95 -4.89
N HIS A 484 8.04 19.96 -4.25
CA HIS A 484 8.71 20.95 -3.39
C HIS A 484 9.98 21.52 -4.03
N ASN A 485 9.84 22.12 -5.22
CA ASN A 485 10.97 22.68 -5.99
C ASN A 485 12.09 21.65 -6.26
N ARG A 486 11.73 20.39 -6.52
CA ARG A 486 12.64 19.25 -6.74
C ARG A 486 13.48 18.87 -5.51
N LYS A 487 13.08 19.26 -4.31
CA LYS A 487 13.72 18.87 -3.05
C LYS A 487 13.16 17.57 -2.46
N VAL A 488 12.01 17.09 -2.98
CA VAL A 488 11.42 15.80 -2.63
C VAL A 488 11.24 14.98 -3.90
N LEU A 489 11.72 13.75 -3.89
CA LEU A 489 11.54 12.75 -4.95
C LEU A 489 10.74 11.57 -4.40
N THR A 490 9.53 11.38 -4.88
CA THR A 490 8.76 10.15 -4.65
C THR A 490 9.18 9.10 -5.68
N LEU A 491 9.51 7.90 -5.24
CA LEU A 491 10.00 6.79 -6.06
C LEU A 491 9.16 5.55 -5.80
N PHE A 492 8.66 4.93 -6.86
CA PHE A 492 7.82 3.76 -6.83
C PHE A 492 8.32 2.70 -7.83
N SER A 493 8.70 1.53 -7.34
CA SER A 493 9.38 0.51 -8.16
C SER A 493 8.45 -0.60 -8.64
N ALA A 494 7.26 -0.80 -8.07
CA ALA A 494 6.29 -1.75 -8.61
C ALA A 494 5.63 -1.21 -9.89
N SER A 495 5.79 -1.92 -11.00
CA SER A 495 5.06 -1.61 -12.24
C SER A 495 3.74 -2.36 -12.31
N ASN A 496 2.79 -1.86 -13.11
CA ASN A 496 1.47 -2.50 -13.27
C ASN A 496 0.69 -2.70 -11.95
N TYR A 497 0.81 -1.78 -11.03
CA TYR A 497 0.32 -1.89 -9.66
C TYR A 497 -1.20 -2.12 -9.56
N TYR A 498 -2.01 -1.34 -10.28
CA TYR A 498 -3.47 -1.51 -10.30
C TYR A 498 -3.93 -2.51 -11.36
N ASP A 499 -3.34 -2.46 -12.54
CA ASP A 499 -3.57 -3.37 -13.67
C ASP A 499 -2.43 -3.24 -14.67
N VAL A 500 -2.32 -4.19 -15.59
CA VAL A 500 -1.31 -4.20 -16.65
C VAL A 500 -1.35 -2.90 -17.46
N GLY A 501 -0.26 -2.15 -17.44
CA GLY A 501 -0.14 -0.86 -18.11
C GLY A 501 -0.60 0.35 -17.29
N SER A 502 -1.01 0.20 -16.02
CA SER A 502 -1.46 1.30 -15.18
C SER A 502 -0.34 2.30 -14.89
N ASN A 503 0.81 1.83 -14.50
CA ASN A 503 1.98 2.65 -14.19
C ASN A 503 3.29 1.98 -14.62
N ARG A 504 4.34 2.77 -14.70
CA ARG A 504 5.72 2.32 -14.79
C ARG A 504 6.31 2.14 -13.40
N GLY A 505 7.31 1.28 -13.26
CA GLY A 505 8.22 1.27 -12.14
C GLY A 505 9.44 2.14 -12.43
N ALA A 506 10.10 2.63 -11.39
CA ALA A 506 11.36 3.34 -11.51
C ALA A 506 12.33 2.98 -10.37
N TYR A 507 13.63 3.12 -10.64
CA TYR A 507 14.68 3.13 -9.63
C TYR A 507 15.64 4.29 -9.91
N VAL A 508 16.38 4.69 -8.89
CA VAL A 508 17.31 5.83 -8.95
C VAL A 508 18.74 5.33 -8.78
N LYS A 509 19.65 5.87 -9.58
CA LYS A 509 21.08 5.81 -9.34
C LYS A 509 21.56 7.15 -8.80
N LEU A 510 22.27 7.11 -7.69
CA LEU A 510 22.81 8.28 -7.04
C LEU A 510 24.31 8.17 -6.93
N GLY A 511 25.03 9.00 -7.66
CA GLY A 511 26.48 9.07 -7.64
C GLY A 511 27.02 10.11 -6.65
N PRO A 512 28.34 10.35 -6.60
CA PRO A 512 28.97 11.34 -5.71
C PRO A 512 28.54 12.78 -5.95
N ASP A 513 27.98 13.08 -7.14
CA ASP A 513 27.38 14.37 -7.47
C ASP A 513 26.01 14.57 -6.81
N LEU A 514 25.44 13.53 -6.22
CA LEU A 514 24.16 13.48 -5.56
C LEU A 514 22.99 13.95 -6.45
N VAL A 515 23.15 13.83 -7.78
CA VAL A 515 22.08 14.10 -8.75
C VAL A 515 21.33 12.77 -9.01
N PRO A 516 20.02 12.70 -8.74
CA PRO A 516 19.27 11.46 -8.95
C PRO A 516 19.08 11.18 -10.45
N TYR A 517 19.63 10.09 -10.92
CA TYR A 517 19.42 9.58 -12.27
C TYR A 517 18.32 8.50 -12.24
N VAL A 518 17.13 8.86 -12.74
CA VAL A 518 15.93 8.01 -12.69
C VAL A 518 15.88 7.10 -13.91
N ILE A 519 15.68 5.80 -13.68
CA ILE A 519 15.52 4.79 -14.73
C ILE A 519 14.14 4.18 -14.60
N GLN A 520 13.31 4.39 -15.64
CA GLN A 520 11.97 3.84 -15.73
C GLN A 520 11.95 2.49 -16.45
N TYR A 521 10.99 1.65 -16.07
CA TYR A 521 10.77 0.36 -16.70
C TYR A 521 9.30 -0.09 -16.54
N GLN A 522 8.96 -1.18 -17.21
CA GLN A 522 7.71 -1.88 -17.06
C GLN A 522 7.95 -3.38 -17.27
N ALA A 523 7.67 -4.18 -16.24
CA ALA A 523 7.84 -5.62 -16.28
C ALA A 523 6.53 -6.26 -16.75
N SER A 524 6.41 -6.54 -18.04
CA SER A 524 5.33 -7.38 -18.55
C SER A 524 5.62 -7.83 -19.98
N SER A 525 5.52 -9.13 -20.22
CA SER A 525 5.52 -9.69 -21.59
C SER A 525 4.28 -9.24 -22.38
N MET A 526 3.14 -9.07 -21.73
CA MET A 526 1.88 -8.68 -22.38
C MET A 526 1.86 -7.23 -22.87
N THR A 527 2.63 -6.32 -22.27
CA THR A 527 2.68 -4.91 -22.73
C THR A 527 3.40 -4.74 -24.05
N ARG A 528 4.23 -5.70 -24.46
CA ARG A 528 4.93 -5.68 -25.76
C ARG A 528 3.99 -6.01 -26.93
N GLU A 529 2.88 -6.71 -26.68
CA GLU A 529 1.93 -7.16 -27.69
C GLU A 529 0.79 -6.17 -27.89
N LEU A 530 0.55 -5.25 -26.94
CA LEU A 530 -0.53 -4.29 -27.00
C LEU A 530 -0.06 -2.95 -27.58
N THR A 531 -0.86 -2.39 -28.46
CA THR A 531 -0.71 -0.98 -28.86
C THR A 531 -1.02 -0.06 -27.66
N ALA A 532 -0.46 1.16 -27.65
CA ALA A 532 -0.75 2.15 -26.60
C ALA A 532 -2.26 2.38 -26.40
N ARG A 533 -3.06 2.37 -27.48
CA ARG A 533 -4.53 2.49 -27.41
C ARG A 533 -5.17 1.29 -26.72
N GLN A 534 -4.75 0.08 -27.04
CA GLN A 534 -5.28 -1.16 -26.45
C GLN A 534 -4.94 -1.23 -24.96
N SER A 535 -3.72 -0.85 -24.58
CA SER A 535 -3.29 -0.77 -23.17
C SER A 535 -4.15 0.21 -22.38
N VAL A 536 -4.29 1.46 -22.87
CA VAL A 536 -5.13 2.47 -22.21
C VAL A 536 -6.59 2.04 -22.14
N GLY A 537 -7.14 1.43 -23.21
CA GLY A 537 -8.52 0.95 -23.22
C GLY A 537 -8.77 -0.21 -22.27
N ARG A 538 -7.77 -1.10 -22.03
CA ARG A 538 -7.87 -2.17 -21.05
C ARG A 538 -7.90 -1.62 -19.63
N THR A 539 -6.94 -0.77 -19.29
CA THR A 539 -6.81 -0.14 -17.97
C THR A 539 -8.04 0.69 -17.62
N GLU A 540 -8.59 1.42 -18.60
CA GLU A 540 -9.84 2.19 -18.44
C GLU A 540 -11.04 1.29 -18.13
N ARG A 541 -11.21 0.18 -18.85
CA ARG A 541 -12.30 -0.77 -18.55
C ARG A 541 -12.17 -1.36 -17.14
N SER A 542 -10.96 -1.66 -16.71
CA SER A 542 -10.68 -2.14 -15.34
C SER A 542 -11.08 -1.09 -14.28
N ALA A 543 -10.65 0.15 -14.44
CA ALA A 543 -10.98 1.23 -13.53
C ALA A 543 -12.49 1.51 -13.48
N LEU A 544 -13.14 1.57 -14.63
CA LEU A 544 -14.59 1.77 -14.70
C LEU A 544 -15.39 0.61 -14.10
N LYS A 545 -14.86 -0.62 -14.18
CA LYS A 545 -15.50 -1.76 -13.52
C LYS A 545 -15.47 -1.57 -12.00
N VAL A 546 -14.31 -1.26 -11.43
CA VAL A 546 -14.17 -1.01 -9.98
C VAL A 546 -15.05 0.17 -9.56
N LEU A 547 -15.10 1.24 -10.35
CA LEU A 547 -15.92 2.41 -10.05
C LEU A 547 -17.43 2.06 -10.06
N ARG A 548 -17.90 1.24 -11.01
CA ARG A 548 -19.29 0.75 -11.03
C ARG A 548 -19.61 -0.08 -9.80
N GLU A 549 -18.69 -0.91 -9.34
CA GLU A 549 -18.85 -1.68 -8.11
C GLU A 549 -19.03 -0.76 -6.90
N GLN A 550 -18.27 0.32 -6.82
CA GLN A 550 -18.42 1.33 -5.77
C GLN A 550 -19.77 2.08 -5.85
N LEU A 551 -20.17 2.49 -7.04
CA LEU A 551 -21.47 3.15 -7.25
C LEU A 551 -22.63 2.23 -6.85
N PHE A 552 -22.55 0.95 -7.16
CA PHE A 552 -23.54 -0.02 -6.71
C PHE A 552 -23.59 -0.16 -5.18
N ALA A 553 -22.45 -0.20 -4.52
CA ALA A 553 -22.37 -0.28 -3.08
C ALA A 553 -23.03 0.90 -2.34
N HIS A 554 -23.28 2.01 -3.04
CA HIS A 554 -23.92 3.21 -2.52
C HIS A 554 -25.27 3.53 -3.19
N LYS A 555 -25.92 2.53 -3.79
CA LYS A 555 -27.13 2.72 -4.57
C LYS A 555 -28.25 3.43 -3.78
N SER A 556 -28.56 2.99 -2.57
CA SER A 556 -29.62 3.58 -1.74
C SER A 556 -29.32 5.03 -1.39
N ASP A 557 -28.08 5.35 -1.01
CA ASP A 557 -27.66 6.72 -0.70
C ASP A 557 -27.74 7.62 -1.93
N LEU A 558 -27.35 7.10 -3.09
CA LEU A 558 -27.43 7.79 -4.38
C LEU A 558 -28.90 8.06 -4.77
N LEU A 559 -29.80 7.08 -4.61
CA LEU A 559 -31.22 7.27 -4.86
C LEU A 559 -31.81 8.36 -3.94
N CYS A 560 -31.42 8.37 -2.66
CA CYS A 560 -31.81 9.44 -1.73
C CYS A 560 -31.28 10.81 -2.17
N ALA A 561 -30.03 10.87 -2.65
CA ALA A 561 -29.44 12.10 -3.15
C ALA A 561 -30.14 12.62 -4.42
N PHE A 562 -30.46 11.74 -5.37
CA PHE A 562 -31.19 12.12 -6.61
C PHE A 562 -32.59 12.63 -6.31
N LYS A 563 -33.32 12.00 -5.38
CA LYS A 563 -34.67 12.47 -4.98
C LYS A 563 -34.66 13.89 -4.43
N LYS A 564 -33.55 14.37 -3.85
CA LYS A 564 -33.43 15.76 -3.42
C LYS A 564 -33.46 16.76 -4.59
N PHE A 565 -32.93 16.35 -5.76
CA PHE A 565 -32.93 17.17 -6.98
C PHE A 565 -34.19 16.94 -7.83
N ASP A 566 -34.82 15.77 -7.75
CA ASP A 566 -36.07 15.43 -8.45
C ASP A 566 -37.27 15.63 -7.57
N SER A 567 -37.60 16.91 -7.27
CA SER A 567 -38.72 17.28 -6.43
C SER A 567 -40.10 16.83 -6.96
N LYS A 568 -40.19 16.49 -8.26
CA LYS A 568 -41.41 16.03 -8.92
C LYS A 568 -41.53 14.52 -9.01
N ASN A 569 -40.57 13.77 -8.50
CA ASN A 569 -40.48 12.32 -8.61
C ASN A 569 -40.62 11.78 -10.06
N THR A 570 -40.00 12.46 -10.99
CA THR A 570 -40.04 12.10 -12.42
C THR A 570 -39.10 10.95 -12.78
N GLY A 571 -38.17 10.58 -11.90
CA GLY A 571 -37.09 9.63 -12.17
C GLY A 571 -35.95 10.22 -13.00
N LEU A 572 -36.01 11.52 -13.33
CA LEU A 572 -35.08 12.20 -14.23
C LEU A 572 -34.31 13.31 -13.49
N VAL A 573 -33.01 13.40 -13.73
CA VAL A 573 -32.15 14.48 -13.22
C VAL A 573 -31.31 15.08 -14.35
N SER A 574 -30.92 16.35 -14.20
CA SER A 574 -29.98 16.96 -15.14
C SER A 574 -28.57 16.39 -14.96
N LEU A 575 -27.72 16.54 -15.97
CA LEU A 575 -26.30 16.12 -15.89
C LEU A 575 -25.55 16.79 -14.71
N ASN A 576 -25.87 18.05 -14.42
CA ASN A 576 -25.24 18.78 -13.32
C ASN A 576 -25.71 18.24 -11.97
N ASP A 577 -26.99 18.02 -11.80
CA ASP A 577 -27.58 17.48 -10.57
C ASP A 577 -27.11 16.04 -10.34
N TRP A 578 -27.05 15.23 -11.40
CA TRP A 578 -26.49 13.88 -11.33
C TRP A 578 -25.03 13.91 -10.83
N ALA A 579 -24.18 14.76 -11.42
CA ALA A 579 -22.77 14.85 -11.04
C ALA A 579 -22.60 15.34 -9.57
N SER A 580 -23.43 16.31 -9.16
CA SER A 580 -23.42 16.86 -7.79
C SER A 580 -23.93 15.83 -6.77
N ALA A 581 -24.98 15.08 -7.11
CA ALA A 581 -25.50 14.04 -6.24
C ALA A 581 -24.50 12.89 -6.08
N VAL A 582 -23.87 12.44 -7.18
CA VAL A 582 -22.86 11.39 -7.13
C VAL A 582 -21.67 11.83 -6.29
N GLU A 583 -21.15 13.04 -6.48
CA GLU A 583 -20.03 13.54 -5.69
C GLU A 583 -20.39 13.68 -4.20
N SER A 584 -21.61 14.13 -3.88
CA SER A 584 -22.05 14.29 -2.49
C SER A 584 -22.14 12.97 -1.69
N VAL A 585 -22.22 11.84 -2.39
CA VAL A 585 -22.29 10.50 -1.79
C VAL A 585 -20.93 9.80 -1.83
N MET A 586 -20.25 9.91 -2.97
CA MET A 586 -19.01 9.14 -3.21
C MET A 586 -17.77 9.81 -2.64
N HIS A 587 -17.73 11.15 -2.59
CA HIS A 587 -16.59 11.96 -2.12
C HIS A 587 -15.24 11.59 -2.78
N LEU A 588 -15.28 11.21 -4.08
CA LEU A 588 -14.09 10.75 -4.80
C LEU A 588 -13.39 11.88 -5.58
N ASN A 589 -14.01 13.05 -5.66
CA ASN A 589 -13.50 14.21 -6.40
C ASN A 589 -13.15 13.89 -7.88
N LEU A 590 -14.02 13.10 -8.53
CA LEU A 590 -13.83 12.66 -9.92
C LEU A 590 -14.56 13.60 -10.90
N PRO A 591 -14.11 13.67 -12.17
CA PRO A 591 -14.78 14.48 -13.21
C PRO A 591 -16.06 13.80 -13.73
N TRP A 592 -17.08 13.69 -12.89
CA TRP A 592 -18.33 12.92 -13.12
C TRP A 592 -19.01 13.28 -14.43
N ARG A 593 -19.06 14.57 -14.80
CA ARG A 593 -19.68 15.03 -16.07
C ARG A 593 -19.00 14.39 -17.28
N THR A 594 -17.69 14.22 -17.23
CA THR A 594 -16.92 13.59 -18.31
C THR A 594 -17.09 12.08 -18.31
N LEU A 595 -17.18 11.47 -17.12
CA LEU A 595 -17.34 10.03 -16.95
C LEU A 595 -18.76 9.54 -17.26
N ARG A 596 -19.73 10.46 -17.36
CA ARG A 596 -21.14 10.11 -17.61
C ARG A 596 -21.32 9.20 -18.82
N CYS A 597 -20.70 9.50 -19.94
CA CYS A 597 -20.86 8.73 -21.17
C CYS A 597 -20.34 7.28 -21.08
N GLN A 598 -19.50 6.99 -20.10
CA GLN A 598 -18.93 5.67 -19.83
C GLN A 598 -19.67 4.91 -18.71
N LEU A 599 -20.37 5.63 -17.84
CA LEU A 599 -21.07 5.06 -16.67
C LEU A 599 -22.57 4.88 -16.93
N VAL A 600 -23.19 5.71 -17.75
CA VAL A 600 -24.63 5.75 -17.98
C VAL A 600 -24.91 5.43 -19.43
N ALA A 601 -25.53 4.28 -19.69
CA ALA A 601 -25.86 3.85 -21.05
C ALA A 601 -27.18 4.45 -21.55
N CYS A 602 -28.14 4.78 -20.62
CA CYS A 602 -29.44 5.34 -21.03
C CYS A 602 -29.29 6.76 -21.59
N LYS A 603 -29.83 6.98 -22.77
CA LYS A 603 -29.88 8.26 -23.47
C LYS A 603 -31.31 8.73 -23.50
N THR A 604 -31.65 9.75 -22.72
CA THR A 604 -32.88 10.51 -22.89
C THR A 604 -32.69 11.55 -24.01
N ALA A 605 -33.72 11.82 -24.79
CA ALA A 605 -33.65 12.77 -25.90
C ALA A 605 -33.24 14.19 -25.46
N ASP A 606 -33.52 14.55 -24.21
CA ASP A 606 -33.30 15.88 -23.62
C ASP A 606 -32.01 16.03 -22.88
N GLY A 607 -31.11 15.03 -22.88
CA GLY A 607 -29.84 15.06 -22.15
C GLY A 607 -29.98 14.88 -20.64
N THR A 608 -31.17 14.58 -20.14
CA THR A 608 -31.44 14.18 -18.75
C THR A 608 -31.04 12.72 -18.52
N ILE A 609 -30.89 12.33 -17.27
CA ILE A 609 -30.49 10.96 -16.88
C ILE A 609 -31.68 10.36 -16.12
N ASP A 610 -32.17 9.21 -16.62
CA ASP A 610 -33.07 8.35 -15.85
C ASP A 610 -32.24 7.56 -14.85
N TYR A 611 -32.31 7.99 -13.58
CA TYR A 611 -31.50 7.38 -12.54
C TYR A 611 -32.09 6.04 -12.05
N CYS A 612 -33.36 5.78 -12.26
CA CYS A 612 -33.98 4.49 -11.93
C CYS A 612 -33.53 3.41 -12.92
N ASP A 613 -33.57 3.72 -14.23
CA ASP A 613 -33.11 2.80 -15.28
C ASP A 613 -31.59 2.56 -15.19
N TRP A 614 -30.82 3.60 -14.86
CA TRP A 614 -29.38 3.47 -14.65
C TRP A 614 -29.03 2.44 -13.57
N PHE A 615 -29.74 2.44 -12.43
CA PHE A 615 -29.49 1.45 -11.37
C PHE A 615 -29.94 0.04 -11.72
N ASN A 616 -30.94 -0.12 -12.60
CA ASN A 616 -31.32 -1.44 -13.11
C ASN A 616 -30.23 -2.09 -13.96
N GLU A 617 -29.39 -1.28 -14.59
CA GLU A 617 -28.18 -1.76 -15.29
C GLU A 617 -27.07 -2.25 -14.35
N LEU A 618 -27.04 -1.74 -13.12
CA LEU A 618 -26.08 -2.11 -12.09
C LEU A 618 -26.56 -3.27 -11.18
N ALA A 619 -27.66 -3.96 -11.56
CA ALA A 619 -28.25 -5.01 -10.72
C ALA A 619 -27.31 -6.22 -10.56
N ILE A 620 -27.14 -6.67 -9.32
CA ILE A 620 -26.46 -7.93 -8.96
C ILE A 620 -27.31 -9.11 -9.45
N LYS A 621 -26.64 -10.12 -10.02
CA LYS A 621 -27.17 -11.48 -10.08
C LYS A 621 -26.31 -12.37 -9.19
N GLY A 622 -26.76 -12.59 -7.97
CA GLY A 622 -26.29 -13.65 -7.10
C GLY A 622 -27.25 -14.86 -7.11
N PRO A 623 -26.88 -16.00 -6.57
CA PRO A 623 -27.80 -17.10 -6.34
C PRO A 623 -28.84 -16.64 -5.31
N ASN A 624 -30.13 -16.74 -5.65
CA ASN A 624 -31.32 -16.57 -4.80
C ASN A 624 -31.20 -15.55 -3.65
N THR A 625 -31.16 -14.26 -3.99
CA THR A 625 -31.15 -13.16 -3.00
C THR A 625 -32.55 -12.67 -2.63
N ASP A 626 -33.59 -13.37 -3.04
CA ASP A 626 -35.00 -12.95 -2.88
C ASP A 626 -35.46 -12.86 -1.40
N HIS A 627 -34.65 -13.38 -0.47
CA HIS A 627 -34.91 -13.38 0.98
C HIS A 627 -34.04 -12.43 1.80
N ILE A 628 -33.13 -11.71 1.16
CA ILE A 628 -32.20 -10.77 1.84
C ILE A 628 -32.64 -9.35 1.55
N ASP A 629 -32.72 -8.53 2.62
CA ASP A 629 -33.01 -7.11 2.47
C ASP A 629 -31.95 -6.43 1.56
N GLN A 630 -32.44 -5.67 0.57
CA GLN A 630 -31.60 -4.97 -0.41
C GLN A 630 -30.64 -4.00 0.29
N SER A 631 -31.02 -3.36 1.39
CA SER A 631 -30.17 -2.45 2.14
C SER A 631 -29.03 -3.18 2.86
N LEU A 632 -29.31 -4.35 3.38
CA LEU A 632 -28.31 -5.25 3.97
C LEU A 632 -27.30 -5.68 2.91
N LEU A 633 -27.76 -6.11 1.75
CA LEU A 633 -26.93 -6.52 0.63
C LEU A 633 -25.97 -5.40 0.17
N GLU A 634 -26.47 -4.18 0.05
CA GLU A 634 -25.65 -3.00 -0.31
C GLU A 634 -24.60 -2.70 0.77
N THR A 635 -24.98 -2.81 2.03
CA THR A 635 -24.06 -2.61 3.15
C THR A 635 -22.95 -3.67 3.17
N LEU A 636 -23.30 -4.94 2.93
CA LEU A 636 -22.33 -6.02 2.80
C LEU A 636 -21.36 -5.75 1.65
N TYR A 637 -21.89 -5.29 0.54
CA TYR A 637 -21.08 -4.95 -0.62
C TYR A 637 -20.11 -3.80 -0.33
N ARG A 638 -20.59 -2.76 0.33
CA ARG A 638 -19.80 -1.58 0.76
C ARG A 638 -18.64 -1.99 1.68
N HIS A 639 -18.88 -2.94 2.56
CA HIS A 639 -17.90 -3.40 3.55
C HIS A 639 -17.21 -4.73 3.19
N ARG A 640 -17.30 -5.18 1.93
CA ARG A 640 -16.77 -6.46 1.47
C ARG A 640 -15.31 -6.71 1.87
N SER A 641 -14.43 -5.73 1.68
CA SER A 641 -13.02 -5.86 2.06
C SER A 641 -12.81 -5.91 3.58
N THR A 642 -13.67 -5.23 4.33
CA THR A 642 -13.71 -5.28 5.79
C THR A 642 -14.16 -6.67 6.26
N LEU A 643 -15.20 -7.22 5.62
CA LEU A 643 -15.72 -8.55 5.89
C LEU A 643 -14.69 -9.65 5.59
N GLU A 644 -13.98 -9.54 4.48
CA GLU A 644 -12.87 -10.45 4.14
C GLU A 644 -11.78 -10.42 5.23
N THR A 645 -11.43 -9.24 5.71
CA THR A 645 -10.45 -9.08 6.79
C THR A 645 -10.95 -9.73 8.07
N ILE A 646 -12.19 -9.52 8.45
CA ILE A 646 -12.78 -10.09 9.67
C ILE A 646 -12.91 -11.62 9.54
N PHE A 647 -13.32 -12.12 8.37
CA PHE A 647 -13.36 -13.55 8.10
C PHE A 647 -11.99 -14.21 8.38
N ARG A 648 -10.91 -13.62 7.87
CA ARG A 648 -9.53 -14.11 8.12
C ARG A 648 -9.10 -14.03 9.58
N ILE A 649 -9.67 -13.09 10.32
CA ILE A 649 -9.43 -12.92 11.75
C ILE A 649 -10.10 -14.05 12.53
N VAL A 650 -11.31 -14.41 12.14
CA VAL A 650 -12.13 -15.44 12.81
C VAL A 650 -11.63 -16.83 12.47
N ASP A 651 -11.17 -17.07 11.26
CA ASP A 651 -10.48 -18.31 10.85
C ASP A 651 -9.13 -18.44 11.60
N THR A 652 -9.22 -18.82 12.87
CA THR A 652 -8.06 -18.88 13.78
C THR A 652 -7.08 -20.00 13.46
N ASP A 653 -7.55 -21.07 12.82
CA ASP A 653 -6.71 -22.19 12.40
C ASP A 653 -6.19 -22.08 10.98
N ASN A 654 -6.67 -21.03 10.23
CA ASN A 654 -6.39 -20.79 8.83
C ASN A 654 -6.74 -21.97 7.92
N SER A 655 -7.85 -22.64 8.25
CA SER A 655 -8.41 -23.70 7.42
C SER A 655 -9.01 -23.17 6.10
N GLY A 656 -9.32 -21.86 6.07
CA GLY A 656 -10.09 -21.22 5.02
C GLY A 656 -11.59 -21.33 5.23
N PHE A 657 -12.02 -21.98 6.33
CA PHE A 657 -13.42 -22.21 6.70
C PHE A 657 -13.71 -21.59 8.06
N ILE A 658 -14.92 -21.10 8.24
CA ILE A 658 -15.46 -20.73 9.55
C ILE A 658 -16.73 -21.49 9.83
N SER A 659 -16.93 -21.84 11.11
CA SER A 659 -18.16 -22.51 11.54
C SER A 659 -19.34 -21.52 11.48
N MET A 660 -20.57 -22.06 11.38
CA MET A 660 -21.79 -21.24 11.44
C MET A 660 -21.90 -20.42 12.73
N GLU A 661 -21.36 -20.92 13.84
CA GLU A 661 -21.35 -20.17 15.12
C GLU A 661 -20.33 -19.03 15.08
N ASP A 662 -19.12 -19.24 14.54
CA ASP A 662 -18.14 -18.16 14.36
C ASP A 662 -18.64 -17.09 13.39
N PHE A 663 -19.34 -17.50 12.33
CA PHE A 663 -20.01 -16.61 11.40
C PHE A 663 -21.05 -15.74 12.10
N ARG A 664 -21.91 -16.34 12.92
CA ARG A 664 -22.94 -15.63 13.67
C ARG A 664 -22.37 -14.65 14.69
N GLN A 665 -21.33 -15.03 15.42
CA GLN A 665 -20.64 -14.16 16.37
C GLN A 665 -19.95 -13.00 15.64
N THR A 666 -19.35 -13.26 14.49
CA THR A 666 -18.74 -12.23 13.63
C THR A 666 -19.75 -11.20 13.18
N TRP A 667 -20.94 -11.64 12.79
CA TRP A 667 -22.01 -10.73 12.37
C TRP A 667 -22.57 -9.89 13.51
N LYS A 668 -22.69 -10.42 14.69
CA LYS A 668 -23.05 -9.65 15.89
C LYS A 668 -22.01 -8.56 16.17
N LEU A 669 -20.76 -8.87 16.05
CA LEU A 669 -19.68 -7.89 16.20
C LEU A 669 -19.74 -6.80 15.12
N LEU A 670 -19.99 -7.18 13.87
CA LEU A 670 -20.13 -6.27 12.74
C LEU A 670 -21.36 -5.40 12.83
N SER A 671 -22.49 -5.89 13.31
CA SER A 671 -23.72 -5.09 13.49
C SER A 671 -23.46 -3.91 14.41
N VAL A 672 -22.68 -4.10 15.47
CA VAL A 672 -22.22 -3.03 16.36
C VAL A 672 -21.32 -2.03 15.63
N TYR A 673 -20.39 -2.51 14.82
CA TYR A 673 -19.49 -1.64 14.03
C TYR A 673 -20.24 -0.81 13.00
N LEU A 674 -21.15 -1.46 12.26
CA LEU A 674 -21.93 -0.86 11.18
C LEU A 674 -23.11 -0.04 11.69
N LYS A 675 -23.43 -0.13 13.00
CA LYS A 675 -24.63 0.47 13.62
C LYS A 675 -25.94 0.03 12.95
N MET A 676 -26.01 -1.24 12.56
CA MET A 676 -27.17 -1.86 11.97
C MET A 676 -27.80 -2.85 12.95
N GLU A 677 -29.12 -2.85 13.03
CA GLU A 677 -29.84 -3.93 13.69
C GLU A 677 -29.99 -5.09 12.70
N ILE A 678 -29.21 -6.15 12.89
CA ILE A 678 -29.27 -7.37 12.10
C ILE A 678 -29.83 -8.45 13.01
N THR A 679 -30.93 -9.06 12.62
CA THR A 679 -31.57 -10.13 13.41
C THR A 679 -30.82 -11.45 13.25
N ASP A 680 -30.99 -12.36 14.23
CA ASP A 680 -30.40 -13.72 14.11
C ASP A 680 -31.00 -14.47 12.90
N GLU A 681 -32.23 -14.14 12.48
CA GLU A 681 -32.86 -14.71 11.29
C GLU A 681 -32.18 -14.21 10.00
N ASP A 682 -31.85 -12.93 9.91
CA ASP A 682 -31.11 -12.37 8.77
C ASP A 682 -29.73 -13.01 8.64
N ILE A 683 -29.05 -13.22 9.78
CA ILE A 683 -27.73 -13.89 9.81
C ILE A 683 -27.84 -15.34 9.32
N CYS A 684 -28.88 -16.07 9.76
CA CYS A 684 -29.10 -17.46 9.29
C CYS A 684 -29.43 -17.51 7.80
N ASN A 685 -30.30 -16.62 7.31
CA ASN A 685 -30.66 -16.55 5.90
C ASN A 685 -29.44 -16.19 5.03
N LEU A 686 -28.60 -15.28 5.51
CA LEU A 686 -27.35 -14.93 4.86
C LEU A 686 -26.38 -16.11 4.81
N ALA A 687 -26.19 -16.82 5.92
CA ALA A 687 -25.33 -17.99 6.00
C ALA A 687 -25.74 -19.07 5.00
N VAL A 688 -27.03 -19.42 4.96
CA VAL A 688 -27.59 -20.40 4.00
C VAL A 688 -27.41 -19.94 2.54
N THR A 689 -27.40 -18.62 2.30
CA THR A 689 -27.20 -18.09 0.96
C THR A 689 -25.73 -18.15 0.51
N ILE A 690 -24.80 -18.02 1.46
CA ILE A 690 -23.37 -18.06 1.21
C ILE A 690 -22.86 -19.49 1.09
N ASP A 691 -23.30 -20.37 1.99
CA ASP A 691 -22.97 -21.82 1.98
C ASP A 691 -23.62 -22.49 0.74
N SER A 692 -22.95 -22.35 -0.38
CA SER A 692 -23.46 -22.80 -1.68
C SER A 692 -23.37 -24.33 -1.85
N ASN A 693 -22.45 -24.97 -1.14
CA ASN A 693 -22.22 -26.42 -1.18
C ASN A 693 -23.01 -27.17 -0.08
N GLN A 694 -23.62 -26.43 0.87
CA GLN A 694 -24.43 -26.93 1.98
C GLN A 694 -23.68 -27.91 2.90
N ASP A 695 -22.39 -27.65 3.13
CA ASP A 695 -21.56 -28.46 4.02
C ASP A 695 -21.63 -28.03 5.50
N GLY A 696 -22.32 -26.93 5.78
CA GLY A 696 -22.49 -26.37 7.14
C GLY A 696 -21.31 -25.55 7.63
N SER A 697 -20.35 -25.24 6.75
CA SER A 697 -19.25 -24.32 6.95
C SER A 697 -19.26 -23.25 5.85
N ILE A 698 -18.59 -22.14 6.07
CA ILE A 698 -18.48 -21.10 5.06
C ILE A 698 -17.00 -20.94 4.72
N ASP A 699 -16.66 -21.21 3.45
CA ASP A 699 -15.33 -20.89 2.96
C ASP A 699 -15.24 -19.45 2.46
N ILE A 700 -14.00 -18.92 2.43
CA ILE A 700 -13.76 -17.54 2.03
C ILE A 700 -14.10 -17.30 0.55
N ASP A 701 -13.93 -18.30 -0.30
CA ASP A 701 -14.19 -18.17 -1.73
C ASP A 701 -15.70 -18.20 -1.99
N GLU A 702 -16.49 -18.98 -1.26
CA GLU A 702 -17.96 -18.94 -1.23
C GLU A 702 -18.46 -17.58 -0.77
N PHE A 703 -17.91 -17.08 0.35
CA PHE A 703 -18.22 -15.75 0.85
C PHE A 703 -17.93 -14.65 -0.18
N MET A 704 -16.78 -14.70 -0.82
CA MET A 704 -16.39 -13.70 -1.81
C MET A 704 -17.17 -13.82 -3.13
N GLU A 705 -17.57 -15.03 -3.55
CA GLU A 705 -18.37 -15.27 -4.76
C GLU A 705 -19.83 -14.87 -4.56
N ALA A 706 -20.41 -15.11 -3.38
CA ALA A 706 -21.78 -14.69 -3.04
C ALA A 706 -21.99 -13.17 -3.23
N PHE A 707 -20.94 -12.37 -3.04
CA PHE A 707 -20.95 -10.92 -3.22
C PHE A 707 -20.25 -10.46 -4.49
N ARG A 708 -20.11 -11.30 -5.50
CA ARG A 708 -19.48 -10.94 -6.77
C ARG A 708 -20.45 -10.28 -7.71
N LEU A 709 -20.18 -9.03 -8.11
CA LEU A 709 -20.92 -8.38 -9.18
C LEU A 709 -20.67 -9.06 -10.53
N THR A 710 -21.74 -9.53 -11.16
CA THR A 710 -21.70 -9.99 -12.54
C THR A 710 -22.38 -8.95 -13.43
N ASP A 711 -21.59 -8.22 -14.21
CA ASP A 711 -22.08 -7.38 -15.29
C ASP A 711 -22.74 -8.24 -16.36
N LYS A 712 -23.99 -7.92 -16.77
CA LYS A 712 -24.73 -8.64 -17.81
C LYS A 712 -23.97 -8.71 -19.15
N LYS A 713 -23.16 -7.68 -19.47
CA LYS A 713 -22.31 -7.63 -20.67
C LYS A 713 -21.09 -8.55 -20.59
N SER A 714 -20.46 -8.67 -19.44
CA SER A 714 -19.26 -9.50 -19.28
C SER A 714 -19.54 -11.00 -19.38
N ARG A 715 -20.77 -11.42 -19.14
CA ARG A 715 -21.20 -12.83 -19.30
C ARG A 715 -21.37 -13.21 -20.77
N LEU A 716 -21.85 -12.27 -21.61
CA LEU A 716 -21.92 -12.46 -23.05
C LEU A 716 -20.53 -12.52 -23.71
N GLU A 717 -19.57 -11.71 -23.22
CA GLU A 717 -18.20 -11.72 -23.72
C GLU A 717 -17.41 -12.96 -23.25
N ARG A 718 -17.61 -13.45 -22.01
CA ARG A 718 -17.00 -14.72 -21.54
C ARG A 718 -17.59 -15.94 -22.27
N GLY A 719 -18.88 -15.96 -22.52
CA GLY A 719 -19.53 -17.02 -23.32
C GLY A 719 -18.99 -17.09 -24.76
N ARG A 720 -18.70 -15.93 -25.37
CA ARG A 720 -18.04 -15.85 -26.69
C ARG A 720 -16.55 -16.22 -26.62
N SER A 721 -15.83 -15.83 -25.58
CA SER A 721 -14.41 -16.16 -25.40
C SER A 721 -14.17 -17.66 -25.15
N MET A 722 -15.09 -18.38 -24.51
CA MET A 722 -14.97 -19.84 -24.33
C MET A 722 -15.29 -20.65 -25.59
N PHE A 723 -16.01 -20.08 -26.56
CA PHE A 723 -16.43 -20.78 -27.78
C PHE A 723 -15.67 -20.38 -29.05
N MET A 724 -14.85 -19.34 -29.02
CA MET A 724 -14.13 -18.83 -30.19
C MET A 724 -12.63 -18.68 -29.87
N GLY A 725 -11.92 -19.77 -29.94
CA GLY A 725 -10.47 -19.76 -30.04
C GLY A 725 -10.04 -19.45 -31.47
N THR A 726 -9.81 -18.20 -31.84
CA THR A 726 -8.84 -17.77 -32.88
C THR A 726 -8.64 -16.25 -32.81
N ALA A 727 -7.41 -15.83 -32.98
CA ALA A 727 -6.94 -14.44 -32.91
C ALA A 727 -7.49 -13.50 -34.01
N SER A 728 -8.41 -13.96 -34.86
CA SER A 728 -8.95 -13.18 -36.00
C SER A 728 -10.17 -12.30 -35.69
N ASP A 729 -10.81 -12.48 -34.51
CA ASP A 729 -12.02 -11.72 -34.17
C ASP A 729 -11.79 -10.45 -33.35
N LEU A 730 -10.56 -10.19 -32.94
CA LEU A 730 -10.20 -8.94 -32.23
C LEU A 730 -10.14 -7.70 -33.17
N THR A 731 -10.13 -7.90 -34.47
CA THR A 731 -10.07 -6.82 -35.46
C THR A 731 -11.43 -6.30 -35.91
N LYS A 732 -12.53 -7.00 -35.58
CA LYS A 732 -13.89 -6.61 -36.04
C LYS A 732 -14.66 -5.69 -35.09
N LEU A 733 -14.09 -5.31 -33.96
CA LEU A 733 -14.70 -4.38 -32.99
C LEU A 733 -14.27 -2.91 -33.21
N GLU A 734 -13.52 -2.60 -34.26
CA GLU A 734 -12.97 -1.26 -34.52
C GLU A 734 -13.80 -0.36 -35.43
N ASP A 735 -14.85 -0.85 -36.06
CA ASP A 735 -15.67 -0.09 -37.01
C ASP A 735 -17.07 0.23 -36.46
N ASP A 736 -17.15 1.07 -35.42
CA ASP A 736 -18.36 1.84 -35.13
C ASP A 736 -18.09 3.33 -35.44
N PRO A 737 -18.65 3.90 -36.50
CA PRO A 737 -18.33 5.25 -36.96
C PRO A 737 -19.04 6.37 -36.17
N SER A 738 -19.66 6.10 -35.04
CA SER A 738 -20.48 7.07 -34.30
C SER A 738 -19.88 7.46 -32.93
N VAL A 739 -18.63 7.93 -32.91
CA VAL A 739 -18.15 8.87 -31.85
C VAL A 739 -17.06 9.80 -32.41
#